data_4969a383d5e0c96723bc110f858e4b93
#
_entry.id   4969a383d5e0c96723bc110f858e4b93
#
_cell.length_a   1.000
_cell.length_b   1.000
_cell.length_c   1.000
_cell.angle_alpha   90.00
_cell.angle_beta   90.00
_cell.angle_gamma   90.00
#
_symmetry.space_group_name_H-M   'P 1'
#
loop_
_entity.id
_entity.type
_entity.pdbx_description
1 polymer ?
#
loop_
_entity_poly.entity_id
_entity_poly.type
_entity_poly.pdbx_seq_one_letter_code
_entity_poly.pdbx_strand_id
1 'polypeptide(L)'
;MKLLWIALAAGIVLAACSRVEQKPAAVTSNKTSAAAVEDPYLWLEETDSAKALDWVKARNAESVKAYGSSAQFEKTRDAILEVMDSDARIPYVSKMGAYYYNFWKNKTNPRGLWRRTTFAEYRKEHPRWETLIDVDALGKAEGVNWVWHGSDCLRPDYRRCLVFLSRGGADASVMREFDLTSKTFVKDGFSLPEAKLQANWIDKDRIYVGTDFGPGSMTKSSYPRIVKEWKRGTPLAEAATVYEGKEDDLSISAYRDDTPGFERDFVSRAIDFWSRESFLRGKDGKLTRIDIPLDAASFGTHREWMTVQLRSAWTVGGNAYPSGSLIAIKFDDFMAGKRDFAVLFAPSETTSLAGHSWTRHHLILDTLHDVVSRLEVLTPPTRTRGEWKHTPLGGAPALSTISAGGIDADHDDSYFLTVSGFLKPTTLYYGTLGQGEAKPLKHSPSFFDASKYRVQQNFVQSKDGTRVPYFVIGPKDMKFDGSNPTLLYGYGGFEVSLQPSYSGSIGRAWLNKGGVYALANIRGGGEYGPRWHQAALKANRPRAYEDFAAVAQDLVAKKITSQPHLGAMGGSNGGLLMGNMLTLYPQLWSAIVCQVPLLDMKRYTHLSAGASWMAEYGDPDKAEDWAFIKTFSPYQNVEKGKKYPPTLFTTSTRDDRVGPHQARKMAARMLEYGDDVSFYENIEGGHGAAADNKQAAFMSALGYEYLWDHVK
;
A
#
# COMPACT_ATOMS: atom_id res chain seq x y z
N MET A 1 -48.30 20.15 -14.39
CA MET A 1 -49.09 20.55 -15.58
C MET A 1 -48.14 20.57 -16.75
N LYS A 2 -48.24 19.58 -17.60
CA LYS A 2 -48.41 19.58 -19.05
C LYS A 2 -47.28 20.26 -19.83
N LEU A 3 -46.42 19.47 -20.54
CA LEU A 3 -46.57 18.92 -21.92
C LEU A 3 -46.43 20.03 -22.98
N LEU A 4 -45.67 19.99 -24.06
CA LEU A 4 -45.50 19.05 -25.17
C LEU A 4 -44.50 19.66 -26.16
N TRP A 5 -43.52 18.90 -26.75
CA TRP A 5 -43.43 18.47 -28.15
C TRP A 5 -43.31 19.53 -29.25
N ILE A 6 -42.34 19.41 -30.21
CA ILE A 6 -42.37 18.82 -31.57
C ILE A 6 -41.07 19.31 -32.27
N ALA A 7 -40.15 18.62 -32.75
CA ALA A 7 -39.85 17.71 -33.88
C ALA A 7 -40.00 18.31 -35.31
N LEU A 8 -39.09 17.83 -36.18
CA LEU A 8 -39.05 17.85 -37.68
C LEU A 8 -38.33 19.05 -38.33
N ALA A 9 -37.63 18.94 -39.45
CA ALA A 9 -37.09 17.84 -40.26
C ALA A 9 -36.20 18.45 -41.38
N ALA A 10 -35.21 17.69 -41.77
CA ALA A 10 -34.75 17.41 -43.13
C ALA A 10 -34.65 18.52 -44.23
N GLY A 11 -33.54 18.49 -44.92
CA GLY A 11 -33.42 19.09 -46.26
C GLY A 11 -32.07 18.76 -46.92
N ILE A 12 -32.05 17.75 -47.73
CA ILE A 12 -31.01 17.28 -48.69
C ILE A 12 -30.89 18.28 -49.83
N VAL A 13 -29.69 18.53 -50.39
CA VAL A 13 -29.46 18.53 -51.86
C VAL A 13 -27.99 18.33 -52.18
N LEU A 14 -27.74 17.39 -53.07
CA LEU A 14 -26.57 16.98 -53.82
C LEU A 14 -26.11 17.97 -54.91
N ALA A 15 -24.82 17.90 -55.24
CA ALA A 15 -24.26 17.83 -56.61
C ALA A 15 -22.73 17.86 -56.52
N ALA A 16 -21.98 16.86 -56.80
CA ALA A 16 -21.60 16.11 -58.03
C ALA A 16 -20.79 16.94 -59.05
N CYS A 17 -19.57 16.49 -59.29
CA CYS A 17 -18.84 16.25 -60.54
C CYS A 17 -17.32 16.21 -60.27
N SER A 18 -16.65 15.12 -60.33
CA SER A 18 -16.15 14.16 -61.34
C SER A 18 -14.91 14.64 -62.11
N ARG A 19 -13.84 13.87 -61.96
CA ARG A 19 -13.09 13.11 -62.97
C ARG A 19 -11.67 12.76 -62.46
N VAL A 20 -11.32 11.49 -62.33
CA VAL A 20 -10.75 10.49 -63.25
C VAL A 20 -9.26 10.71 -63.41
N GLU A 21 -8.41 9.79 -63.16
CA GLU A 21 -7.96 8.40 -63.23
C GLU A 21 -6.46 8.38 -62.87
N GLN A 22 -5.86 7.44 -62.26
CA GLN A 22 -5.43 6.10 -62.74
C GLN A 22 -4.86 5.26 -61.61
N LYS A 23 -5.21 3.98 -61.61
CA LYS A 23 -4.59 2.94 -60.78
C LYS A 23 -3.26 2.47 -61.39
N PRO A 24 -2.35 1.95 -60.56
CA PRO A 24 -1.74 0.66 -60.85
C PRO A 24 -2.00 -0.40 -59.81
N ALA A 25 -2.16 -1.56 -60.31
CA ALA A 25 -2.31 -2.93 -59.90
C ALA A 25 -2.07 -3.30 -58.43
N ALA A 26 -3.07 -4.07 -57.94
CA ALA A 26 -3.07 -4.82 -56.72
C ALA A 26 -2.01 -5.92 -56.69
N VAL A 27 -1.16 -5.94 -55.65
CA VAL A 27 -0.48 -7.15 -55.18
C VAL A 27 -1.27 -7.62 -53.97
N THR A 28 -2.11 -8.61 -54.16
CA THR A 28 -2.79 -9.36 -53.11
C THR A 28 -1.76 -10.16 -52.33
N SER A 29 -1.31 -9.64 -51.20
CA SER A 29 -0.76 -10.46 -50.14
C SER A 29 -1.90 -10.84 -49.19
N ASN A 30 -2.42 -12.04 -49.32
CA ASN A 30 -3.25 -12.70 -48.34
C ASN A 30 -2.41 -12.86 -47.03
N LYS A 31 -2.37 -11.85 -46.20
CA LYS A 31 -2.16 -12.04 -44.76
C LYS A 31 -3.53 -12.23 -44.13
N THR A 32 -3.94 -13.47 -43.95
CA THR A 32 -4.92 -13.85 -42.98
C THR A 32 -4.42 -13.31 -41.62
N SER A 33 -4.92 -12.16 -41.22
CA SER A 33 -4.86 -11.76 -39.83
C SER A 33 -5.68 -12.81 -39.08
N ALA A 34 -5.00 -13.69 -38.34
CA ALA A 34 -5.71 -14.46 -37.32
C ALA A 34 -6.48 -13.44 -36.50
N ALA A 35 -7.81 -13.50 -36.53
CA ALA A 35 -8.66 -12.72 -35.64
C ALA A 35 -8.14 -13.00 -34.24
N ALA A 36 -7.76 -11.95 -33.51
CA ALA A 36 -7.35 -12.08 -32.12
C ALA A 36 -8.51 -12.78 -31.44
N VAL A 37 -8.28 -13.98 -30.88
CA VAL A 37 -9.29 -14.73 -30.14
C VAL A 37 -9.67 -13.84 -28.97
N GLU A 38 -10.89 -13.34 -28.99
CA GLU A 38 -11.43 -12.50 -27.93
C GLU A 38 -11.36 -13.28 -26.62
N ASP A 39 -10.90 -12.65 -25.53
CA ASP A 39 -10.80 -13.27 -24.21
C ASP A 39 -12.21 -13.69 -23.75
N PRO A 40 -12.51 -14.99 -23.60
CA PRO A 40 -13.87 -15.47 -23.30
C PRO A 40 -14.35 -15.08 -21.90
N TYR A 41 -13.47 -14.51 -21.05
CA TYR A 41 -13.78 -14.17 -19.66
C TYR A 41 -13.92 -12.65 -19.42
N LEU A 42 -14.00 -11.80 -20.47
CA LEU A 42 -14.18 -10.35 -20.33
C LEU A 42 -15.42 -9.98 -19.52
N TRP A 43 -16.47 -10.78 -19.57
CA TRP A 43 -17.69 -10.57 -18.77
C TRP A 43 -17.44 -10.60 -17.25
N LEU A 44 -16.34 -11.19 -16.77
CA LEU A 44 -15.94 -11.18 -15.35
C LEU A 44 -15.27 -9.86 -14.94
N GLU A 45 -14.98 -8.96 -15.88
CA GLU A 45 -14.52 -7.60 -15.61
C GLU A 45 -15.67 -6.68 -15.16
N GLU A 46 -16.91 -7.04 -15.47
CA GLU A 46 -18.11 -6.34 -14.99
C GLU A 46 -18.33 -6.65 -13.51
N THR A 47 -17.69 -5.88 -12.63
CA THR A 47 -17.58 -6.17 -11.19
C THR A 47 -18.92 -6.44 -10.50
N ASP A 48 -19.95 -5.65 -10.82
CA ASP A 48 -21.26 -5.68 -10.17
C ASP A 48 -22.37 -6.33 -11.02
N SER A 49 -22.05 -6.94 -12.19
CA SER A 49 -23.04 -7.59 -13.01
C SER A 49 -23.62 -8.83 -12.31
N ALA A 50 -24.92 -9.09 -12.46
CA ALA A 50 -25.57 -10.24 -11.86
C ALA A 50 -24.88 -11.56 -12.27
N LYS A 51 -24.51 -11.68 -13.56
CA LYS A 51 -23.82 -12.86 -14.09
C LYS A 51 -22.47 -13.12 -13.39
N ALA A 52 -21.67 -12.07 -13.21
CA ALA A 52 -20.37 -12.19 -12.54
C ALA A 52 -20.54 -12.51 -11.05
N LEU A 53 -21.47 -11.84 -10.35
CA LEU A 53 -21.75 -12.08 -8.94
C LEU A 53 -22.34 -13.48 -8.69
N ASP A 54 -23.16 -14.01 -9.59
CA ASP A 54 -23.69 -15.37 -9.45
C ASP A 54 -22.60 -16.42 -9.63
N TRP A 55 -21.65 -16.21 -10.56
CA TRP A 55 -20.46 -17.03 -10.68
C TRP A 55 -19.61 -16.99 -9.40
N VAL A 56 -19.39 -15.80 -8.83
CA VAL A 56 -18.68 -15.59 -7.57
C VAL A 56 -19.33 -16.36 -6.43
N LYS A 57 -20.65 -16.22 -6.26
CA LYS A 57 -21.41 -16.92 -5.20
C LYS A 57 -21.29 -18.44 -5.32
N ALA A 58 -21.36 -18.97 -6.55
CA ALA A 58 -21.18 -20.40 -6.78
C ALA A 58 -19.79 -20.88 -6.38
N ARG A 59 -18.71 -20.16 -6.78
CA ARG A 59 -17.32 -20.51 -6.41
C ARG A 59 -17.07 -20.34 -4.92
N ASN A 60 -17.63 -19.30 -4.29
CA ASN A 60 -17.56 -19.12 -2.84
C ASN A 60 -18.18 -20.30 -2.10
N ALA A 61 -19.36 -20.76 -2.53
CA ALA A 61 -20.05 -21.90 -1.91
C ALA A 61 -19.19 -23.18 -1.99
N GLU A 62 -18.53 -23.43 -3.11
CA GLU A 62 -17.62 -24.56 -3.29
C GLU A 62 -16.41 -24.48 -2.36
N SER A 63 -15.74 -23.33 -2.32
CA SER A 63 -14.54 -23.13 -1.47
C SER A 63 -14.90 -23.17 0.02
N VAL A 64 -16.02 -22.60 0.43
CA VAL A 64 -16.50 -22.68 1.82
C VAL A 64 -16.83 -24.13 2.20
N LYS A 65 -17.50 -24.89 1.33
CA LYS A 65 -17.79 -26.30 1.55
C LYS A 65 -16.51 -27.13 1.69
N ALA A 66 -15.52 -26.87 0.85
CA ALA A 66 -14.26 -27.65 0.83
C ALA A 66 -13.34 -27.31 2.02
N TYR A 67 -13.18 -26.04 2.35
CA TYR A 67 -12.13 -25.56 3.27
C TYR A 67 -12.64 -24.69 4.41
N GLY A 68 -13.82 -24.07 4.29
CA GLY A 68 -14.33 -23.04 5.19
C GLY A 68 -15.36 -23.53 6.23
N SER A 69 -15.59 -24.84 6.38
CA SER A 69 -16.65 -25.39 7.23
C SER A 69 -16.22 -26.50 8.18
N SER A 70 -14.93 -26.87 8.20
CA SER A 70 -14.43 -27.90 9.12
C SER A 70 -14.27 -27.36 10.55
N ALA A 71 -14.35 -28.24 11.56
CA ALA A 71 -14.10 -27.85 12.95
C ALA A 71 -12.68 -27.28 13.14
N GLN A 72 -11.69 -27.75 12.36
CA GLN A 72 -10.34 -27.22 12.39
C GLN A 72 -10.29 -25.79 11.80
N PHE A 73 -10.99 -25.54 10.71
CA PHE A 73 -11.12 -24.20 10.14
C PHE A 73 -11.74 -23.23 11.14
N GLU A 74 -12.86 -23.61 11.77
CA GLU A 74 -13.53 -22.77 12.76
C GLU A 74 -12.60 -22.43 13.94
N LYS A 75 -11.86 -23.40 14.43
CA LYS A 75 -10.87 -23.21 15.50
C LYS A 75 -9.78 -22.21 15.07
N THR A 76 -9.28 -22.31 13.84
CA THR A 76 -8.24 -21.39 13.33
C THR A 76 -8.81 -19.99 13.12
N ARG A 77 -10.01 -19.87 12.50
CA ARG A 77 -10.72 -18.61 12.33
C ARG A 77 -10.93 -17.90 13.68
N ASP A 78 -11.44 -18.60 14.65
CA ASP A 78 -11.75 -18.04 15.95
C ASP A 78 -10.47 -17.64 16.72
N ALA A 79 -9.40 -18.42 16.60
CA ALA A 79 -8.10 -18.06 17.16
C ALA A 79 -7.48 -16.80 16.52
N ILE A 80 -7.64 -16.61 15.21
CA ILE A 80 -7.24 -15.38 14.52
C ILE A 80 -8.13 -14.19 14.95
N LEU A 81 -9.44 -14.42 15.04
CA LEU A 81 -10.39 -13.38 15.45
C LEU A 81 -10.12 -12.90 16.89
N GLU A 82 -9.79 -13.83 17.80
CA GLU A 82 -9.38 -13.50 19.18
C GLU A 82 -8.16 -12.54 19.18
N VAL A 83 -7.17 -12.77 18.31
CA VAL A 83 -6.02 -11.86 18.16
C VAL A 83 -6.47 -10.49 17.65
N MET A 84 -7.32 -10.45 16.62
CA MET A 84 -7.77 -9.21 16.00
C MET A 84 -8.70 -8.39 16.89
N ASP A 85 -9.53 -9.03 17.69
CA ASP A 85 -10.50 -8.40 18.57
C ASP A 85 -9.97 -8.12 19.99
N SER A 86 -8.76 -8.54 20.31
CA SER A 86 -8.18 -8.36 21.65
C SER A 86 -8.07 -6.90 22.04
N ASP A 87 -8.68 -6.52 23.17
CA ASP A 87 -8.58 -5.18 23.73
C ASP A 87 -7.22 -4.92 24.41
N ALA A 88 -6.39 -5.95 24.59
CA ALA A 88 -5.03 -5.83 25.10
C ALA A 88 -3.99 -5.42 24.04
N ARG A 89 -4.38 -5.29 22.77
CA ARG A 89 -3.50 -4.73 21.72
C ARG A 89 -3.12 -3.29 22.05
N ILE A 90 -1.99 -2.83 21.53
CA ILE A 90 -1.56 -1.43 21.68
C ILE A 90 -2.53 -0.52 20.93
N PRO A 91 -3.21 0.43 21.60
CA PRO A 91 -3.99 1.45 20.94
C PRO A 91 -3.06 2.58 20.48
N TYR A 92 -2.48 2.45 19.29
CA TYR A 92 -1.63 3.49 18.71
C TYR A 92 -2.39 4.81 18.58
N VAL A 93 -1.70 5.92 18.84
CA VAL A 93 -2.31 7.24 18.94
C VAL A 93 -1.53 8.29 18.12
N SER A 94 -2.26 9.31 17.65
CA SER A 94 -1.72 10.55 17.10
C SER A 94 -2.08 11.72 18.02
N LYS A 95 -1.14 12.63 18.29
CA LYS A 95 -1.38 13.83 19.10
C LYS A 95 -1.98 14.94 18.23
N MET A 96 -3.07 15.53 18.70
CA MET A 96 -3.62 16.78 18.17
C MET A 96 -4.01 17.68 19.35
N GLY A 97 -3.29 18.78 19.51
CA GLY A 97 -3.43 19.67 20.65
C GLY A 97 -3.15 18.96 21.98
N ALA A 98 -4.10 19.01 22.90
CA ALA A 98 -3.97 18.37 24.23
C ALA A 98 -4.37 16.88 24.25
N TYR A 99 -4.87 16.34 23.15
CA TYR A 99 -5.44 14.99 23.12
C TYR A 99 -4.65 14.05 22.19
N TYR A 100 -4.82 12.75 22.49
CA TYR A 100 -4.26 11.62 21.75
C TYR A 100 -5.41 10.83 21.14
N TYR A 101 -5.45 10.73 19.83
CA TYR A 101 -6.54 10.17 19.02
C TYR A 101 -6.20 8.77 18.54
N ASN A 102 -7.20 7.89 18.54
CA ASN A 102 -7.08 6.51 18.16
C ASN A 102 -8.32 6.06 17.37
N PHE A 103 -8.10 5.19 16.39
CA PHE A 103 -9.19 4.43 15.78
C PHE A 103 -9.13 2.99 16.28
N TRP A 104 -10.24 2.46 16.78
CA TRP A 104 -10.27 1.17 17.48
C TRP A 104 -11.38 0.28 17.00
N LYS A 105 -11.02 -0.97 16.61
CA LYS A 105 -11.94 -2.05 16.29
C LYS A 105 -11.79 -3.18 17.29
N ASN A 106 -12.91 -3.75 17.71
CA ASN A 106 -12.96 -4.95 18.55
C ASN A 106 -14.27 -5.70 18.32
N LYS A 107 -14.54 -6.74 19.12
CA LYS A 107 -15.76 -7.55 19.03
C LYS A 107 -17.05 -6.74 19.14
N THR A 108 -17.09 -5.71 19.99
CA THR A 108 -18.28 -4.87 20.21
C THR A 108 -18.49 -3.84 19.11
N ASN A 109 -17.39 -3.29 18.59
CA ASN A 109 -17.38 -2.27 17.56
C ASN A 109 -16.59 -2.75 16.35
N PRO A 110 -17.17 -3.65 15.53
CA PRO A 110 -16.46 -4.24 14.38
C PRO A 110 -16.11 -3.23 13.28
N ARG A 111 -16.92 -2.17 13.11
CA ARG A 111 -16.62 -1.06 12.17
C ARG A 111 -15.73 0.00 12.81
N GLY A 112 -15.72 0.09 14.14
CA GLY A 112 -14.76 0.82 14.93
C GLY A 112 -15.23 2.16 15.49
N LEU A 113 -14.42 2.64 16.44
CA LEU A 113 -14.60 3.90 17.14
C LEU A 113 -13.47 4.86 16.81
N TRP A 114 -13.75 6.06 16.36
CA TRP A 114 -12.81 7.16 16.47
C TRP A 114 -12.94 7.79 17.84
N ARG A 115 -11.86 7.79 18.59
CA ARG A 115 -11.86 8.17 20.02
C ARG A 115 -10.60 8.92 20.39
N ARG A 116 -10.64 9.65 21.51
CA ARG A 116 -9.50 10.40 22.04
C ARG A 116 -9.35 10.25 23.54
N THR A 117 -8.17 10.56 24.04
CA THR A 117 -7.87 10.61 25.47
C THR A 117 -6.76 11.61 25.76
N THR A 118 -6.49 11.92 27.05
CA THR A 118 -5.32 12.71 27.45
C THR A 118 -4.10 11.81 27.60
N PHE A 119 -2.88 12.38 27.58
CA PHE A 119 -1.67 11.60 27.80
C PHE A 119 -1.62 10.95 29.19
N ALA A 120 -2.11 11.65 30.21
CA ALA A 120 -2.20 11.12 31.58
C ALA A 120 -3.08 9.88 31.66
N GLU A 121 -4.19 9.85 30.93
CA GLU A 121 -5.04 8.65 30.82
C GLU A 121 -4.38 7.59 29.94
N TYR A 122 -3.79 7.97 28.79
CA TYR A 122 -3.14 7.04 27.87
C TYR A 122 -2.04 6.20 28.54
N ARG A 123 -1.32 6.79 29.50
CA ARG A 123 -0.27 6.10 30.26
C ARG A 123 -0.79 4.99 31.19
N LYS A 124 -2.06 5.00 31.55
CA LYS A 124 -2.66 3.98 32.42
C LYS A 124 -2.80 2.66 31.64
N GLU A 125 -2.81 1.56 32.34
CA GLU A 125 -3.06 0.24 31.78
C GLU A 125 -4.42 0.20 31.05
N HIS A 126 -5.46 0.75 31.67
CA HIS A 126 -6.82 0.88 31.14
C HIS A 126 -7.21 2.36 31.00
N PRO A 127 -6.86 3.01 29.88
CA PRO A 127 -7.19 4.41 29.68
C PRO A 127 -8.69 4.62 29.42
N ARG A 128 -9.23 5.71 29.95
CA ARG A 128 -10.58 6.15 29.60
C ARG A 128 -10.54 6.89 28.28
N TRP A 129 -11.43 6.51 27.38
CA TRP A 129 -11.57 7.07 26.05
C TRP A 129 -12.86 7.87 25.93
N GLU A 130 -12.79 9.00 25.25
CA GLU A 130 -13.93 9.76 24.79
C GLU A 130 -14.22 9.37 23.33
N THR A 131 -15.37 8.77 23.05
CA THR A 131 -15.80 8.45 21.68
C THR A 131 -16.25 9.72 20.97
N LEU A 132 -15.75 9.89 19.75
CA LEU A 132 -16.09 10.99 18.85
C LEU A 132 -17.05 10.51 17.76
N ILE A 133 -16.71 9.42 17.09
CA ILE A 133 -17.56 8.77 16.08
C ILE A 133 -17.60 7.27 16.36
N ASP A 134 -18.81 6.73 16.49
CA ASP A 134 -19.09 5.31 16.44
C ASP A 134 -19.52 4.96 15.03
N VAL A 135 -18.64 4.25 14.27
CA VAL A 135 -18.89 3.94 12.86
C VAL A 135 -20.00 2.89 12.70
N ASP A 136 -20.17 1.98 13.66
CA ASP A 136 -21.25 0.99 13.67
C ASP A 136 -22.61 1.69 13.86
N ALA A 137 -22.70 2.60 14.83
CA ALA A 137 -23.92 3.38 15.07
C ALA A 137 -24.25 4.29 13.88
N LEU A 138 -23.24 4.95 13.29
CA LEU A 138 -23.40 5.80 12.12
C LEU A 138 -23.91 4.98 10.92
N GLY A 139 -23.29 3.85 10.65
CA GLY A 139 -23.70 2.95 9.56
C GLY A 139 -25.13 2.46 9.73
N LYS A 140 -25.53 2.08 10.94
CA LYS A 140 -26.89 1.67 11.26
C LYS A 140 -27.91 2.79 11.03
N ALA A 141 -27.57 4.02 11.46
CA ALA A 141 -28.46 5.17 11.33
C ALA A 141 -28.65 5.59 9.87
N GLU A 142 -27.64 5.47 9.04
CA GLU A 142 -27.65 5.89 7.63
C GLU A 142 -27.96 4.74 6.65
N GLY A 143 -27.99 3.48 7.12
CA GLY A 143 -28.20 2.29 6.26
C GLY A 143 -27.02 2.04 5.32
N VAL A 144 -25.79 2.40 5.71
CA VAL A 144 -24.58 2.33 4.88
C VAL A 144 -23.47 1.58 5.61
N ASN A 145 -22.78 0.68 4.89
CA ASN A 145 -21.62 -0.05 5.42
C ASN A 145 -20.38 0.86 5.42
N TRP A 146 -20.32 1.81 6.36
CA TRP A 146 -19.19 2.70 6.47
C TRP A 146 -17.93 1.98 6.96
N VAL A 147 -16.81 2.35 6.35
CA VAL A 147 -15.45 2.02 6.78
C VAL A 147 -14.67 3.32 6.97
N TRP A 148 -13.96 3.42 8.08
CA TRP A 148 -13.16 4.59 8.41
C TRP A 148 -11.92 4.69 7.53
N HIS A 149 -11.71 5.86 6.88
CA HIS A 149 -10.54 6.17 6.07
C HIS A 149 -9.67 7.28 6.64
N GLY A 150 -10.04 7.84 7.79
CA GLY A 150 -9.23 8.85 8.47
C GLY A 150 -9.89 10.19 8.65
N SER A 151 -9.12 11.11 9.19
CA SER A 151 -9.53 12.51 9.40
C SER A 151 -8.34 13.44 9.26
N ASP A 152 -8.61 14.67 8.76
CA ASP A 152 -7.67 15.79 8.74
C ASP A 152 -8.28 16.94 9.55
N CYS A 153 -7.61 17.39 10.63
CA CYS A 153 -8.15 18.37 11.56
C CYS A 153 -7.41 19.69 11.46
N LEU A 154 -8.18 20.77 11.29
CA LEU A 154 -7.68 22.14 11.12
C LEU A 154 -6.86 22.60 12.34
N ARG A 155 -5.64 22.98 12.11
CA ARG A 155 -4.73 23.57 13.11
C ARG A 155 -5.01 25.08 13.31
N PRO A 156 -4.66 25.66 14.46
CA PRO A 156 -4.02 25.04 15.63
C PRO A 156 -5.00 24.49 16.67
N ASP A 157 -6.30 24.82 16.58
CA ASP A 157 -7.31 24.47 17.61
C ASP A 157 -7.89 23.07 17.46
N TYR A 158 -7.70 22.44 16.29
CA TYR A 158 -8.19 21.10 15.93
C TYR A 158 -9.70 20.89 16.13
N ARG A 159 -10.48 21.96 16.14
CA ARG A 159 -11.92 21.88 16.38
C ARG A 159 -12.69 21.29 15.21
N ARG A 160 -12.28 21.58 14.01
CA ARG A 160 -12.93 21.13 12.76
C ARG A 160 -12.08 20.09 12.09
N CYS A 161 -12.71 19.00 11.64
CA CYS A 161 -12.03 17.92 10.93
C CYS A 161 -12.77 17.57 9.64
N LEU A 162 -12.04 17.30 8.58
CA LEU A 162 -12.53 16.58 7.40
C LEU A 162 -12.46 15.09 7.72
N VAL A 163 -13.58 14.40 7.71
CA VAL A 163 -13.70 12.97 8.01
C VAL A 163 -13.95 12.22 6.71
N PHE A 164 -13.18 11.18 6.45
CA PHE A 164 -13.25 10.36 5.26
C PHE A 164 -13.85 9.01 5.61
N LEU A 165 -14.90 8.61 4.90
CA LEU A 165 -15.65 7.37 5.10
C LEU A 165 -15.82 6.67 3.76
N SER A 166 -15.51 5.37 3.70
CA SER A 166 -15.66 4.56 2.50
C SER A 166 -16.88 3.64 2.60
N ARG A 167 -17.55 3.39 1.48
CA ARG A 167 -18.61 2.39 1.38
C ARG A 167 -18.03 1.00 1.17
N GLY A 168 -18.11 0.15 2.18
CA GLY A 168 -17.64 -1.23 2.11
C GLY A 168 -16.12 -1.39 1.99
N GLY A 169 -15.32 -0.32 2.14
CA GLY A 169 -13.86 -0.39 2.21
C GLY A 169 -13.10 -0.16 0.89
N ALA A 170 -13.76 0.31 -0.18
CA ALA A 170 -13.10 0.79 -1.40
C ALA A 170 -12.13 1.94 -1.10
N ASP A 171 -11.15 2.21 -1.98
CA ASP A 171 -10.27 3.39 -1.85
C ASP A 171 -11.03 4.71 -2.02
N ALA A 172 -12.12 4.71 -2.78
CA ALA A 172 -13.03 5.85 -2.88
C ALA A 172 -13.68 6.18 -1.53
N SER A 173 -13.85 7.46 -1.25
CA SER A 173 -14.38 7.97 0.02
C SER A 173 -15.38 9.08 -0.18
N VAL A 174 -16.32 9.17 0.75
CA VAL A 174 -17.13 10.37 1.03
C VAL A 174 -16.35 11.21 2.04
N MET A 175 -16.31 12.53 1.88
CA MET A 175 -15.73 13.44 2.87
C MET A 175 -16.82 14.31 3.50
N ARG A 176 -16.80 14.44 4.82
CA ARG A 176 -17.74 15.30 5.58
C ARG A 176 -17.01 16.06 6.69
N GLU A 177 -17.35 17.34 6.86
CA GLU A 177 -16.82 18.15 7.95
C GLU A 177 -17.47 17.77 9.28
N PHE A 178 -16.64 17.63 10.34
CA PHE A 178 -17.05 17.21 11.68
C PHE A 178 -16.55 18.23 12.71
N ASP A 179 -17.35 18.58 13.70
CA ASP A 179 -17.00 19.46 14.81
C ASP A 179 -16.71 18.62 16.07
N LEU A 180 -15.47 18.67 16.56
CA LEU A 180 -15.03 17.91 17.73
C LEU A 180 -15.64 18.39 19.05
N THR A 181 -16.18 19.62 19.11
CA THR A 181 -16.82 20.15 20.33
C THR A 181 -18.24 19.63 20.47
N SER A 182 -19.04 19.73 19.42
CA SER A 182 -20.41 19.19 19.41
C SER A 182 -20.46 17.69 19.15
N LYS A 183 -19.38 17.09 18.59
CA LYS A 183 -19.29 15.69 18.13
C LYS A 183 -20.35 15.36 17.09
N THR A 184 -20.59 16.25 16.16
CA THR A 184 -21.56 16.11 15.09
C THR A 184 -20.97 16.55 13.74
N PHE A 185 -21.49 15.97 12.66
CA PHE A 185 -21.21 16.51 11.33
C PHE A 185 -21.81 17.91 11.18
N VAL A 186 -21.05 18.80 10.57
CA VAL A 186 -21.44 20.19 10.40
C VAL A 186 -22.52 20.27 9.32
N LYS A 187 -23.71 20.79 9.63
CA LYS A 187 -24.86 20.83 8.71
C LYS A 187 -24.39 21.72 7.55
N ASP A 188 -24.08 22.57 7.16
CA ASP A 188 -23.66 23.34 5.98
C ASP A 188 -22.11 23.42 5.87
N GLY A 189 -21.43 22.36 6.36
CA GLY A 189 -19.99 22.24 6.28
C GLY A 189 -19.50 21.71 4.93
N PHE A 190 -18.20 21.60 4.77
CA PHE A 190 -17.61 20.97 3.59
C PHE A 190 -18.04 19.52 3.50
N SER A 191 -18.55 19.11 2.34
CA SER A 191 -18.99 17.73 2.07
C SER A 191 -18.75 17.39 0.60
N LEU A 192 -18.17 16.22 0.35
CA LEU A 192 -17.89 15.69 -1.00
C LEU A 192 -18.53 14.32 -1.18
N PRO A 193 -19.11 14.06 -2.35
CA PRO A 193 -19.61 12.73 -2.72
C PRO A 193 -18.45 11.73 -2.86
N GLU A 194 -18.80 10.46 -3.01
CA GLU A 194 -17.84 9.36 -3.15
C GLU A 194 -16.99 9.51 -4.42
N ALA A 195 -15.69 9.57 -4.23
CA ALA A 195 -14.66 9.54 -5.26
C ALA A 195 -13.32 9.15 -4.64
N LYS A 196 -12.32 8.82 -5.45
CA LYS A 196 -10.92 8.89 -5.01
C LYS A 196 -10.57 10.36 -4.90
N LEU A 197 -10.69 10.91 -3.71
CA LEU A 197 -10.60 12.34 -3.45
C LEU A 197 -9.42 12.69 -2.52
N GLN A 198 -9.06 13.97 -2.54
CA GLN A 198 -8.12 14.59 -1.62
C GLN A 198 -8.71 15.91 -1.16
N ALA A 199 -8.63 16.20 0.13
CA ALA A 199 -9.04 17.47 0.70
C ALA A 199 -8.11 17.82 1.87
N ASN A 200 -7.63 19.07 1.91
CA ASN A 200 -6.70 19.56 2.92
C ASN A 200 -7.10 20.99 3.32
N TRP A 201 -6.97 21.32 4.60
CA TRP A 201 -7.26 22.66 5.08
C TRP A 201 -6.27 23.71 4.54
N ILE A 202 -6.78 24.90 4.20
CA ILE A 202 -6.00 26.13 4.04
C ILE A 202 -6.19 26.98 5.29
N ASP A 203 -7.46 27.16 5.69
CA ASP A 203 -7.89 27.82 6.92
C ASP A 203 -9.35 27.41 7.24
N LYS A 204 -9.99 28.04 8.25
CA LYS A 204 -11.35 27.72 8.67
C LYS A 204 -12.44 27.90 7.58
N ASP A 205 -12.16 28.68 6.56
CA ASP A 205 -13.11 29.05 5.50
C ASP A 205 -12.72 28.51 4.13
N ARG A 206 -11.57 27.87 3.99
CA ARG A 206 -11.06 27.37 2.71
C ARG A 206 -10.36 26.02 2.84
N ILE A 207 -10.56 25.18 1.81
CA ILE A 207 -9.84 23.92 1.66
C ILE A 207 -9.29 23.78 0.25
N TYR A 208 -8.19 23.07 0.09
CA TYR A 208 -7.82 22.48 -1.18
C TYR A 208 -8.67 21.23 -1.39
N VAL A 209 -9.16 21.03 -2.62
CA VAL A 209 -10.00 19.88 -2.98
C VAL A 209 -9.63 19.37 -4.36
N GLY A 210 -9.39 18.06 -4.44
CA GLY A 210 -9.31 17.28 -5.67
C GLY A 210 -10.35 16.16 -5.58
N THR A 211 -11.28 16.10 -6.53
CA THR A 211 -12.37 15.11 -6.54
C THR A 211 -12.88 14.95 -7.97
N ASP A 212 -13.91 14.15 -8.17
CA ASP A 212 -14.66 14.11 -9.42
C ASP A 212 -15.53 15.36 -9.55
N PHE A 213 -15.13 16.28 -10.43
CA PHE A 213 -15.88 17.50 -10.80
C PHE A 213 -16.72 17.30 -12.08
N GLY A 214 -16.84 16.06 -12.58
CA GLY A 214 -17.49 15.73 -13.83
C GLY A 214 -16.50 15.29 -14.94
N PRO A 215 -16.98 15.09 -16.18
CA PRO A 215 -16.19 14.54 -17.27
C PRO A 215 -14.85 15.25 -17.46
N GLY A 216 -13.75 14.44 -17.55
CA GLY A 216 -12.40 14.93 -17.74
C GLY A 216 -11.71 15.49 -16.48
N SER A 217 -12.33 15.40 -15.29
CA SER A 217 -11.72 15.90 -14.05
C SER A 217 -10.84 14.90 -13.33
N MET A 218 -10.87 13.63 -13.75
CA MET A 218 -10.07 12.56 -13.19
C MET A 218 -9.00 12.07 -14.17
N THR A 219 -7.94 11.46 -13.65
CA THR A 219 -6.91 10.78 -14.43
C THR A 219 -7.39 9.41 -14.93
N LYS A 220 -6.64 8.77 -15.82
CA LYS A 220 -6.90 7.38 -16.27
C LYS A 220 -6.92 6.36 -15.12
N SER A 221 -6.27 6.66 -14.00
CA SER A 221 -6.25 5.83 -12.78
C SER A 221 -7.36 6.20 -11.80
N SER A 222 -8.32 7.05 -12.20
CA SER A 222 -9.44 7.53 -11.38
C SER A 222 -9.01 8.33 -10.14
N TYR A 223 -7.85 8.98 -10.16
CA TYR A 223 -7.44 9.96 -9.16
C TYR A 223 -7.72 11.39 -9.64
N PRO A 224 -7.76 12.40 -8.73
CA PRO A 224 -7.99 13.79 -9.13
C PRO A 224 -6.93 14.30 -10.12
N ARG A 225 -7.37 14.82 -11.26
CA ARG A 225 -6.56 15.52 -12.25
C ARG A 225 -6.49 17.02 -12.01
N ILE A 226 -7.47 17.55 -11.27
CA ILE A 226 -7.63 18.97 -10.99
C ILE A 226 -7.66 19.16 -9.47
N VAL A 227 -6.91 20.14 -8.96
CA VAL A 227 -7.03 20.62 -7.59
C VAL A 227 -7.57 22.05 -7.60
N LYS A 228 -8.55 22.29 -6.73
CA LYS A 228 -9.20 23.60 -6.58
C LYS A 228 -9.09 24.12 -5.16
N GLU A 229 -9.20 25.42 -4.98
CA GLU A 229 -9.44 26.09 -3.71
C GLU A 229 -10.95 26.34 -3.57
N TRP A 230 -11.55 25.73 -2.56
CA TRP A 230 -12.98 25.82 -2.31
C TRP A 230 -13.27 26.62 -1.06
N LYS A 231 -14.10 27.66 -1.21
CA LYS A 231 -14.49 28.56 -0.14
C LYS A 231 -15.78 28.08 0.53
N ARG A 232 -15.82 28.16 1.85
CA ARG A 232 -17.01 27.85 2.66
C ARG A 232 -18.23 28.64 2.20
N GLY A 233 -19.37 27.96 2.15
CA GLY A 233 -20.65 28.56 1.80
C GLY A 233 -20.84 28.85 0.32
N THR A 234 -19.90 28.46 -0.55
CA THR A 234 -20.09 28.53 -2.00
C THR A 234 -20.30 27.14 -2.59
N PRO A 235 -21.01 27.02 -3.72
CA PRO A 235 -21.11 25.76 -4.46
C PRO A 235 -19.73 25.24 -4.86
N LEU A 236 -19.52 23.92 -4.84
CA LEU A 236 -18.27 23.28 -5.28
C LEU A 236 -17.90 23.65 -6.73
N ALA A 237 -18.89 23.85 -7.59
CA ALA A 237 -18.71 24.26 -8.98
C ALA A 237 -17.99 25.62 -9.14
N GLU A 238 -18.11 26.49 -8.13
CA GLU A 238 -17.49 27.81 -8.10
C GLU A 238 -16.06 27.79 -7.53
N ALA A 239 -15.57 26.62 -7.08
CA ALA A 239 -14.21 26.51 -6.53
C ALA A 239 -13.17 26.87 -7.59
N ALA A 240 -12.20 27.73 -7.20
CA ALA A 240 -11.18 28.25 -8.09
C ALA A 240 -10.11 27.17 -8.40
N THR A 241 -9.81 26.96 -9.68
CA THR A 241 -8.75 26.03 -10.09
C THR A 241 -7.38 26.53 -9.64
N VAL A 242 -6.65 25.70 -8.91
CA VAL A 242 -5.26 25.94 -8.47
C VAL A 242 -4.28 25.34 -9.46
N TYR A 243 -4.54 24.12 -9.88
CA TYR A 243 -3.71 23.41 -10.86
C TYR A 243 -4.52 22.34 -11.59
N GLU A 244 -4.23 22.16 -12.86
CA GLU A 244 -4.79 21.13 -13.72
C GLU A 244 -3.67 20.33 -14.37
N GLY A 245 -3.67 19.01 -14.14
CA GLY A 245 -2.72 18.08 -14.72
C GLY A 245 -3.24 17.44 -16.02
N LYS A 246 -2.53 16.44 -16.49
CA LYS A 246 -2.88 15.63 -17.67
C LYS A 246 -3.70 14.41 -17.27
N GLU A 247 -4.44 13.82 -18.20
CA GLU A 247 -5.15 12.56 -17.97
C GLU A 247 -4.20 11.39 -17.69
N ASP A 248 -2.99 11.44 -18.25
CA ASP A 248 -1.94 10.43 -18.04
C ASP A 248 -1.15 10.62 -16.75
N ASP A 249 -1.33 11.74 -16.03
CA ASP A 249 -0.72 11.91 -14.71
C ASP A 249 -1.35 10.95 -13.71
N LEU A 250 -0.62 10.58 -12.66
CA LEU A 250 -1.17 9.77 -11.58
C LEU A 250 -2.22 10.57 -10.79
N SER A 251 -1.87 11.73 -10.26
CA SER A 251 -2.77 12.59 -9.48
C SER A 251 -2.22 14.00 -9.28
N ILE A 252 -3.13 14.93 -9.00
CA ILE A 252 -2.80 16.30 -8.58
C ILE A 252 -3.32 16.53 -7.17
N SER A 253 -2.52 17.17 -6.33
CA SER A 253 -2.89 17.56 -4.96
C SER A 253 -2.33 18.91 -4.57
N ALA A 254 -2.95 19.53 -3.56
CA ALA A 254 -2.38 20.70 -2.89
C ALA A 254 -2.58 20.57 -1.38
N TYR A 255 -1.63 21.08 -0.61
CA TYR A 255 -1.67 21.06 0.84
C TYR A 255 -0.94 22.26 1.44
N ARG A 256 -1.24 22.54 2.70
CA ARG A 256 -0.57 23.56 3.49
C ARG A 256 0.33 22.92 4.54
N ASP A 257 1.57 23.35 4.60
CA ASP A 257 2.45 23.15 5.75
C ASP A 257 2.10 24.24 6.79
N ASP A 258 1.44 23.84 7.86
CA ASP A 258 0.97 24.72 8.93
C ASP A 258 1.98 24.87 10.07
N THR A 259 3.27 24.55 9.84
CA THR A 259 4.32 24.71 10.85
C THR A 259 4.39 26.19 11.28
N PRO A 260 4.18 26.52 12.57
CA PRO A 260 4.10 27.91 13.03
C PRO A 260 5.34 28.73 12.68
N GLY A 261 5.15 29.84 11.95
CA GLY A 261 6.19 30.72 11.47
C GLY A 261 6.89 30.25 10.18
N PHE A 262 6.45 29.12 9.62
CA PHE A 262 7.00 28.53 8.38
C PHE A 262 5.87 28.06 7.45
N GLU A 263 4.70 28.65 7.55
CA GLU A 263 3.53 28.27 6.77
C GLU A 263 3.79 28.40 5.27
N ARG A 264 3.54 27.31 4.53
CA ARG A 264 3.77 27.22 3.07
C ARG A 264 2.65 26.46 2.40
N ASP A 265 2.27 26.88 1.23
CA ASP A 265 1.30 26.16 0.39
C ASP A 265 2.03 25.44 -0.74
N PHE A 266 1.76 24.16 -0.90
CA PHE A 266 2.38 23.32 -1.91
C PHE A 266 1.35 22.76 -2.88
N VAL A 267 1.76 22.64 -4.15
CA VAL A 267 1.05 21.87 -5.18
C VAL A 267 1.95 20.73 -5.63
N SER A 268 1.39 19.56 -5.75
CA SER A 268 2.09 18.36 -6.19
C SER A 268 1.40 17.77 -7.41
N ARG A 269 2.17 17.59 -8.49
CA ARG A 269 1.79 16.82 -9.67
C ARG A 269 2.55 15.51 -9.65
N ALA A 270 1.88 14.42 -9.28
CA ALA A 270 2.40 13.08 -9.47
C ALA A 270 2.22 12.71 -10.95
N ILE A 271 3.33 12.63 -11.69
CA ILE A 271 3.34 12.28 -13.12
C ILE A 271 3.08 10.79 -13.27
N ASP A 272 3.80 9.99 -12.50
CA ASP A 272 3.63 8.55 -12.36
C ASP A 272 3.93 8.13 -10.92
N PHE A 273 4.03 6.83 -10.64
CA PHE A 273 4.26 6.32 -9.27
C PHE A 273 5.61 6.76 -8.70
N TRP A 274 6.60 7.02 -9.55
CA TRP A 274 7.97 7.33 -9.16
C TRP A 274 8.42 8.74 -9.49
N SER A 275 7.60 9.52 -10.22
CA SER A 275 7.98 10.84 -10.72
C SER A 275 6.97 11.90 -10.28
N ARG A 276 7.48 13.01 -9.74
CA ARG A 276 6.66 14.09 -9.19
C ARG A 276 7.28 15.46 -9.45
N GLU A 277 6.44 16.43 -9.81
CA GLU A 277 6.77 17.86 -9.72
C GLU A 277 6.13 18.47 -8.48
N SER A 278 6.89 19.30 -7.77
CA SER A 278 6.40 20.04 -6.60
C SER A 278 6.54 21.54 -6.85
N PHE A 279 5.56 22.29 -6.39
CA PHE A 279 5.52 23.74 -6.53
C PHE A 279 5.21 24.40 -5.19
N LEU A 280 5.90 25.50 -4.91
CA LEU A 280 5.51 26.45 -3.86
C LEU A 280 4.47 27.42 -4.44
N ARG A 281 3.32 27.54 -3.76
CA ARG A 281 2.26 28.49 -4.14
C ARG A 281 2.43 29.77 -3.34
N GLY A 282 2.67 30.89 -4.03
CA GLY A 282 2.74 32.23 -3.43
C GLY A 282 1.36 32.73 -2.99
N LYS A 283 1.33 33.75 -2.16
CA LYS A 283 0.09 34.43 -1.72
C LYS A 283 -0.70 35.05 -2.87
N ASP A 284 -0.01 35.38 -3.96
CA ASP A 284 -0.57 35.87 -5.23
C ASP A 284 -1.12 34.71 -6.12
N GLY A 285 -1.03 33.47 -5.66
CA GLY A 285 -1.44 32.29 -6.39
C GLY A 285 -0.40 31.77 -7.39
N LYS A 286 0.73 32.47 -7.58
CA LYS A 286 1.80 32.05 -8.50
C LYS A 286 2.48 30.77 -8.00
N LEU A 287 2.69 29.85 -8.91
CA LEU A 287 3.42 28.60 -8.64
C LEU A 287 4.89 28.74 -9.01
N THR A 288 5.77 28.45 -8.07
CA THR A 288 7.22 28.40 -8.28
C THR A 288 7.67 26.96 -8.13
N ARG A 289 8.25 26.38 -9.19
CA ARG A 289 8.72 24.99 -9.15
C ARG A 289 9.85 24.83 -8.14
N ILE A 290 9.80 23.73 -7.40
CA ILE A 290 10.87 23.27 -6.52
C ILE A 290 11.76 22.36 -7.36
N ASP A 291 12.94 22.85 -7.71
CA ASP A 291 13.84 22.25 -8.72
C ASP A 291 14.70 21.12 -8.12
N ILE A 292 14.03 20.02 -7.76
CA ILE A 292 14.63 18.74 -7.32
C ILE A 292 14.42 17.68 -8.40
N PRO A 293 15.15 16.53 -8.35
CA PRO A 293 14.90 15.43 -9.27
C PRO A 293 13.44 14.99 -9.26
N LEU A 294 12.89 14.74 -10.44
CA LEU A 294 11.48 14.29 -10.56
C LEU A 294 11.24 12.96 -9.84
N ASP A 295 12.25 12.10 -9.80
CA ASP A 295 12.21 10.80 -9.15
C ASP A 295 12.68 10.82 -7.69
N ALA A 296 12.80 11.99 -7.06
CA ALA A 296 13.09 12.05 -5.63
C ALA A 296 12.08 11.20 -4.84
N ALA A 297 12.58 10.26 -4.03
CA ALA A 297 11.75 9.33 -3.28
C ALA A 297 10.84 10.05 -2.27
N SER A 298 11.36 11.11 -1.64
CA SER A 298 10.58 12.01 -0.80
C SER A 298 11.15 13.43 -0.82
N PHE A 299 10.27 14.37 -0.57
CA PHE A 299 10.56 15.78 -0.31
C PHE A 299 9.72 16.21 0.90
N GLY A 300 10.31 16.92 1.83
CA GLY A 300 9.60 17.43 3.00
C GLY A 300 10.25 18.68 3.57
N THR A 301 9.45 19.49 4.29
CA THR A 301 9.89 20.66 5.03
C THR A 301 9.68 20.44 6.53
N HIS A 302 10.55 20.99 7.33
CA HIS A 302 10.39 21.15 8.77
C HIS A 302 11.05 22.45 9.19
N ARG A 303 10.25 23.43 9.60
CA ARG A 303 10.70 24.78 9.93
C ARG A 303 11.52 25.37 8.77
N GLU A 304 12.77 25.78 9.02
CA GLU A 304 13.68 26.29 7.97
C GLU A 304 14.30 25.20 7.10
N TRP A 305 14.23 23.92 7.47
CA TRP A 305 14.89 22.83 6.75
C TRP A 305 14.01 22.21 5.67
N MET A 306 14.66 21.83 4.60
CA MET A 306 14.15 20.98 3.55
C MET A 306 14.98 19.68 3.51
N THR A 307 14.32 18.54 3.43
CA THR A 307 14.95 17.24 3.21
C THR A 307 14.53 16.66 1.87
N VAL A 308 15.47 16.01 1.17
CA VAL A 308 15.22 15.29 -0.08
C VAL A 308 15.85 13.91 0.03
N GLN A 309 15.07 12.86 -0.15
CA GLN A 309 15.56 11.51 -0.30
C GLN A 309 15.68 11.20 -1.79
N LEU A 310 16.88 10.85 -2.21
CA LEU A 310 17.20 10.59 -3.62
C LEU A 310 16.87 9.15 -3.99
N ARG A 311 16.14 8.96 -5.10
CA ARG A 311 15.93 7.65 -5.70
C ARG A 311 17.06 7.29 -6.68
N SER A 312 17.44 8.23 -7.52
CA SER A 312 18.61 8.14 -8.40
C SER A 312 19.73 9.03 -7.90
N ALA A 313 20.97 8.81 -8.35
CA ALA A 313 22.08 9.70 -8.05
C ALA A 313 21.84 11.09 -8.65
N TRP A 314 22.19 12.13 -7.91
CA TRP A 314 22.03 13.52 -8.35
C TRP A 314 23.35 14.29 -8.26
N THR A 315 23.76 14.89 -9.37
CA THR A 315 24.92 15.79 -9.43
C THR A 315 24.41 17.22 -9.57
N VAL A 316 24.70 18.05 -8.58
CA VAL A 316 24.23 19.43 -8.52
C VAL A 316 25.19 20.28 -7.67
N GLY A 317 25.40 21.56 -8.01
CA GLY A 317 26.28 22.45 -7.28
C GLY A 317 27.75 21.99 -7.22
N GLY A 318 28.19 21.17 -8.18
CA GLY A 318 29.53 20.58 -8.19
C GLY A 318 29.70 19.35 -7.29
N ASN A 319 28.67 18.91 -6.59
CA ASN A 319 28.67 17.73 -5.71
C ASN A 319 27.84 16.59 -6.32
N ALA A 320 28.27 15.33 -6.08
CA ALA A 320 27.52 14.14 -6.47
C ALA A 320 26.94 13.47 -5.21
N TYR A 321 25.64 13.24 -5.22
CA TYR A 321 24.88 12.59 -4.14
C TYR A 321 24.40 11.22 -4.62
N PRO A 322 24.76 10.12 -3.95
CA PRO A 322 24.38 8.76 -4.38
C PRO A 322 22.86 8.50 -4.32
N SER A 323 22.41 7.54 -5.14
CA SER A 323 21.07 6.97 -5.04
C SER A 323 20.81 6.45 -3.62
N GLY A 324 19.64 6.74 -3.03
CA GLY A 324 19.26 6.36 -1.67
C GLY A 324 19.76 7.29 -0.57
N SER A 325 20.48 8.37 -0.90
CA SER A 325 20.92 9.37 0.08
C SER A 325 19.73 10.21 0.59
N LEU A 326 19.81 10.62 1.85
CA LEU A 326 19.02 11.70 2.42
C LEU A 326 19.89 12.96 2.53
N ILE A 327 19.47 14.05 1.92
CA ILE A 327 20.18 15.32 1.93
C ILE A 327 19.28 16.43 2.47
N ALA A 328 19.88 17.47 3.06
CA ALA A 328 19.15 18.61 3.61
C ALA A 328 19.81 19.94 3.25
N ILE A 329 18.96 20.95 3.12
CA ILE A 329 19.36 22.35 2.93
C ILE A 329 18.29 23.25 3.60
N LYS A 330 18.60 24.50 3.92
CA LYS A 330 17.57 25.46 4.29
C LYS A 330 16.67 25.76 3.10
N PHE A 331 15.35 25.68 3.30
CA PHE A 331 14.37 25.84 2.21
C PHE A 331 14.53 27.15 1.45
N ASP A 332 14.70 28.29 2.17
CA ASP A 332 14.84 29.59 1.55
C ASP A 332 16.16 29.73 0.78
N ASP A 333 17.25 29.12 1.29
CA ASP A 333 18.53 29.06 0.57
C ASP A 333 18.39 28.29 -0.74
N PHE A 334 17.66 27.16 -0.71
CA PHE A 334 17.36 26.39 -1.91
C PHE A 334 16.54 27.17 -2.93
N MET A 335 15.48 27.84 -2.47
CA MET A 335 14.63 28.67 -3.34
C MET A 335 15.39 29.89 -3.90
N ALA A 336 16.41 30.37 -3.19
CA ALA A 336 17.34 31.39 -3.67
C ALA A 336 18.41 30.88 -4.63
N GLY A 337 18.39 29.57 -5.00
CA GLY A 337 19.31 28.98 -5.96
C GLY A 337 20.57 28.32 -5.38
N LYS A 338 20.75 28.27 -4.04
CA LYS A 338 21.84 27.54 -3.43
C LYS A 338 21.63 26.03 -3.58
N ARG A 339 22.73 25.26 -3.70
CA ARG A 339 22.74 23.80 -3.91
C ARG A 339 23.78 23.08 -3.06
N ASP A 340 24.19 23.68 -1.94
CA ASP A 340 25.14 23.11 -1.00
C ASP A 340 24.38 22.32 0.08
N PHE A 341 24.15 21.02 -0.18
CA PHE A 341 23.38 20.17 0.71
C PHE A 341 24.26 19.47 1.73
N ALA A 342 23.77 19.36 2.96
CA ALA A 342 24.30 18.44 3.95
C ALA A 342 23.83 17.02 3.63
N VAL A 343 24.74 16.04 3.67
CA VAL A 343 24.41 14.62 3.55
C VAL A 343 24.05 14.11 4.94
N LEU A 344 22.77 13.77 5.14
CA LEU A 344 22.26 13.23 6.40
C LEU A 344 22.42 11.71 6.48
N PHE A 345 22.32 11.04 5.35
CA PHE A 345 22.53 9.62 5.19
C PHE A 345 23.07 9.31 3.80
N ALA A 346 24.07 8.45 3.73
CA ALA A 346 24.59 7.87 2.50
C ALA A 346 24.51 6.34 2.60
N PRO A 347 23.87 5.63 1.63
CA PRO A 347 23.76 4.18 1.66
C PRO A 347 25.08 3.48 1.35
N SER A 348 25.20 2.23 1.79
CA SER A 348 26.24 1.29 1.36
C SER A 348 25.63 0.09 0.64
N GLU A 349 26.43 -0.92 0.32
CA GLU A 349 25.91 -2.17 -0.28
C GLU A 349 24.90 -2.89 0.62
N THR A 350 25.08 -2.79 1.94
CA THR A 350 24.26 -3.48 2.94
C THR A 350 23.38 -2.56 3.78
N THR A 351 23.41 -1.26 3.52
CA THR A 351 22.63 -0.28 4.30
C THR A 351 21.68 0.53 3.43
N SER A 352 20.49 0.82 3.96
CA SER A 352 19.46 1.66 3.34
C SER A 352 18.74 2.51 4.38
N LEU A 353 18.11 3.59 3.92
CA LEU A 353 17.20 4.40 4.72
C LEU A 353 15.81 3.77 4.68
N ALA A 354 15.26 3.39 5.84
CA ALA A 354 13.89 2.89 5.95
C ALA A 354 12.89 4.01 6.20
N GLY A 355 13.32 5.10 6.87
CA GLY A 355 12.48 6.24 7.14
C GLY A 355 13.19 7.32 7.94
N HIS A 356 12.51 8.45 8.12
CA HIS A 356 12.97 9.52 9.00
C HIS A 356 11.78 10.28 9.58
N SER A 357 11.96 10.88 10.74
CA SER A 357 10.91 11.64 11.43
C SER A 357 11.49 12.80 12.22
N TRP A 358 10.87 13.98 12.10
CA TRP A 358 11.25 15.15 12.87
C TRP A 358 10.60 15.14 14.26
N THR A 359 11.36 15.54 15.27
CA THR A 359 10.90 16.21 16.48
C THR A 359 11.13 17.71 16.32
N ARG A 360 10.86 18.51 17.33
CA ARG A 360 11.02 19.97 17.20
C ARG A 360 12.43 20.40 16.77
N HIS A 361 13.47 19.79 17.33
CA HIS A 361 14.86 20.23 17.14
C HIS A 361 15.75 19.14 16.51
N HIS A 362 15.24 17.93 16.32
CA HIS A 362 16.04 16.79 15.86
C HIS A 362 15.34 16.00 14.75
N LEU A 363 16.14 15.35 13.93
CA LEU A 363 15.69 14.37 12.95
C LEU A 363 16.08 12.97 13.41
N ILE A 364 15.12 12.06 13.53
CA ILE A 364 15.39 10.64 13.80
C ILE A 364 15.49 9.93 12.46
N LEU A 365 16.56 9.18 12.24
CA LEU A 365 16.72 8.28 11.09
C LEU A 365 16.48 6.84 11.52
N ASP A 366 15.72 6.13 10.71
CA ASP A 366 15.55 4.67 10.75
C ASP A 366 16.27 4.07 9.54
N THR A 367 17.28 3.25 9.79
CA THR A 367 18.12 2.65 8.76
C THR A 367 18.12 1.13 8.87
N LEU A 368 18.30 0.44 7.74
CA LEU A 368 18.46 -1.01 7.68
C LEU A 368 19.93 -1.37 7.41
N HIS A 369 20.41 -2.37 8.13
CA HIS A 369 21.72 -2.98 7.94
C HIS A 369 21.51 -4.49 7.76
N ASP A 370 21.62 -5.00 6.54
CA ASP A 370 21.19 -6.36 6.20
C ASP A 370 19.76 -6.67 6.74
N VAL A 371 18.82 -5.76 6.46
CA VAL A 371 17.40 -5.84 6.89
C VAL A 371 17.16 -5.65 8.41
N VAL A 372 18.21 -5.43 9.20
CA VAL A 372 18.08 -5.17 10.66
C VAL A 372 18.07 -3.67 10.91
N SER A 373 17.06 -3.19 11.61
CA SER A 373 16.86 -1.75 11.91
C SER A 373 17.90 -1.19 12.87
N ARG A 374 18.30 0.06 12.62
CA ARG A 374 19.06 0.91 13.55
C ARG A 374 18.51 2.32 13.54
N LEU A 375 18.57 2.99 14.69
CA LEU A 375 18.13 4.37 14.85
C LEU A 375 19.29 5.31 15.16
N GLU A 376 19.20 6.50 14.59
CA GLU A 376 20.14 7.58 14.84
C GLU A 376 19.39 8.91 14.98
N VAL A 377 19.86 9.78 15.86
CA VAL A 377 19.35 11.15 16.02
C VAL A 377 20.32 12.12 15.40
N LEU A 378 19.84 12.96 14.51
CA LEU A 378 20.60 14.03 13.89
C LEU A 378 20.14 15.36 14.46
N THR A 379 21.08 16.17 14.92
CA THR A 379 20.82 17.52 15.41
C THR A 379 21.34 18.53 14.40
N PRO A 380 20.47 19.40 13.84
CA PRO A 380 20.90 20.45 12.93
C PRO A 380 21.91 21.40 13.57
N PRO A 381 22.83 21.99 12.78
CA PRO A 381 23.74 23.00 13.30
C PRO A 381 22.99 24.27 13.72
N THR A 382 23.40 24.86 14.83
CA THR A 382 22.84 26.12 15.35
C THR A 382 23.29 27.36 14.55
N ARG A 383 24.36 27.22 13.73
CA ARG A 383 24.91 28.27 12.86
C ARG A 383 24.70 27.91 11.41
N THR A 384 24.68 28.89 10.53
CA THR A 384 24.44 28.75 9.07
C THR A 384 25.47 27.84 8.38
N ARG A 385 26.66 27.67 8.96
CA ARG A 385 27.69 26.71 8.54
C ARG A 385 28.05 25.87 9.76
N GLY A 386 27.74 24.61 9.73
CA GLY A 386 28.04 23.65 10.78
C GLY A 386 27.67 22.24 10.33
N GLU A 387 28.28 21.26 10.97
CA GLU A 387 27.97 19.85 10.73
C GLU A 387 26.77 19.41 11.55
N TRP A 388 25.97 18.50 10.98
CA TRP A 388 24.95 17.81 11.71
C TRP A 388 25.56 16.85 12.72
N LYS A 389 25.11 16.94 13.97
CA LYS A 389 25.59 16.04 15.00
C LYS A 389 24.80 14.73 14.94
N HIS A 390 25.51 13.62 14.79
CA HIS A 390 24.96 12.27 14.79
C HIS A 390 25.09 11.63 16.17
N THR A 391 24.01 11.02 16.67
CA THR A 391 24.00 10.36 17.98
C THR A 391 23.17 9.08 17.88
N PRO A 392 23.69 7.88 18.20
CA PRO A 392 22.91 6.64 18.22
C PRO A 392 21.71 6.75 19.15
N LEU A 393 20.54 6.22 18.74
CA LEU A 393 19.33 6.15 19.55
C LEU A 393 19.02 4.70 19.91
N GLY A 394 19.59 4.25 21.04
CA GLY A 394 19.29 2.94 21.63
C GLY A 394 19.66 1.74 20.77
N GLY A 395 19.82 0.59 21.42
CA GLY A 395 20.10 -0.69 20.73
C GLY A 395 18.83 -1.48 20.47
N ALA A 396 18.70 -2.02 19.25
CA ALA A 396 17.68 -3.03 18.96
C ALA A 396 18.11 -4.38 19.50
N PRO A 397 17.19 -5.22 20.02
CA PRO A 397 17.42 -6.65 20.15
C PRO A 397 17.74 -7.25 18.77
N ALA A 398 18.60 -8.27 18.74
CA ALA A 398 18.93 -8.96 17.50
C ALA A 398 17.65 -9.43 16.77
N LEU A 399 17.65 -9.32 15.44
CA LEU A 399 16.56 -9.75 14.56
C LEU A 399 15.19 -9.13 14.92
N SER A 400 15.20 -7.86 15.38
CA SER A 400 14.00 -7.07 15.65
C SER A 400 13.97 -5.84 14.74
N THR A 401 12.78 -5.38 14.46
CA THR A 401 12.53 -4.08 13.85
C THR A 401 12.34 -3.05 14.96
N ILE A 402 13.03 -1.92 14.83
CA ILE A 402 12.78 -0.73 15.64
C ILE A 402 12.43 0.43 14.72
N SER A 403 11.47 1.23 15.13
CA SER A 403 11.17 2.49 14.45
C SER A 403 10.85 3.57 15.48
N ALA A 404 11.19 4.81 15.19
CA ALA A 404 10.90 5.93 16.07
C ALA A 404 10.33 7.11 15.28
N GLY A 405 9.36 7.80 15.89
CA GLY A 405 8.74 8.98 15.30
C GLY A 405 8.45 10.06 16.33
N GLY A 406 8.69 11.32 15.94
CA GLY A 406 8.30 12.49 16.73
C GLY A 406 6.80 12.53 16.94
N ILE A 407 6.37 12.94 18.14
CA ILE A 407 4.95 13.00 18.52
C ILE A 407 4.36 14.34 18.13
N ASP A 408 5.10 15.43 18.36
CA ASP A 408 4.68 16.80 18.13
C ASP A 408 5.88 17.66 17.74
N ALA A 409 6.19 17.58 16.43
CA ALA A 409 7.38 18.24 15.88
C ALA A 409 7.36 19.77 15.96
N ASP A 410 6.23 20.40 16.30
CA ASP A 410 6.15 21.84 16.45
C ASP A 410 6.50 22.30 17.87
N HIS A 411 6.21 21.47 18.88
CA HIS A 411 6.22 21.91 20.27
C HIS A 411 7.33 21.29 21.12
N ASP A 412 7.71 20.02 20.87
CA ASP A 412 8.66 19.31 21.73
C ASP A 412 9.47 18.23 21.00
N ASP A 413 10.43 17.64 21.71
CA ASP A 413 11.28 16.56 21.22
C ASP A 413 10.84 15.18 21.76
N SER A 414 9.57 15.04 22.10
CA SER A 414 9.00 13.75 22.48
C SER A 414 8.84 12.83 21.28
N TYR A 415 9.06 11.54 21.50
CA TYR A 415 8.95 10.52 20.47
C TYR A 415 8.36 9.22 21.00
N PHE A 416 7.69 8.50 20.11
CA PHE A 416 7.38 7.10 20.30
C PHE A 416 8.45 6.24 19.65
N LEU A 417 8.80 5.14 20.34
CA LEU A 417 9.68 4.11 19.82
C LEU A 417 8.93 2.78 19.84
N THR A 418 8.92 2.08 18.74
CA THR A 418 8.31 0.76 18.61
C THR A 418 9.39 -0.29 18.42
N VAL A 419 9.33 -1.37 19.19
CA VAL A 419 10.21 -2.53 19.05
C VAL A 419 9.35 -3.77 18.83
N SER A 420 9.61 -4.51 17.76
CA SER A 420 8.88 -5.72 17.40
C SER A 420 9.82 -6.76 16.79
N GLY A 421 9.47 -8.04 16.86
CA GLY A 421 10.20 -9.12 16.18
C GLY A 421 9.30 -10.32 16.01
N PHE A 422 9.67 -11.28 15.17
CA PHE A 422 8.82 -12.44 14.86
C PHE A 422 8.31 -13.19 16.10
N LEU A 423 9.14 -13.30 17.13
CA LEU A 423 8.84 -14.00 18.38
C LEU A 423 8.69 -13.03 19.58
N LYS A 424 8.88 -11.74 19.36
CA LYS A 424 8.80 -10.72 20.41
C LYS A 424 7.58 -9.84 20.17
N PRO A 425 6.55 -9.91 21.05
CA PRO A 425 5.40 -9.01 20.98
C PRO A 425 5.84 -7.56 20.98
N THR A 426 5.11 -6.73 20.23
CA THR A 426 5.42 -5.32 20.07
C THR A 426 5.36 -4.58 21.41
N THR A 427 6.37 -3.77 21.67
CA THR A 427 6.42 -2.83 22.80
C THR A 427 6.51 -1.41 22.25
N LEU A 428 5.65 -0.55 22.72
CA LEU A 428 5.68 0.90 22.47
C LEU A 428 6.36 1.58 23.65
N TYR A 429 7.38 2.38 23.37
CA TYR A 429 8.11 3.19 24.32
C TYR A 429 7.77 4.67 24.10
N TYR A 430 7.96 5.46 25.12
CA TYR A 430 7.90 6.92 25.09
C TYR A 430 9.21 7.50 25.61
N GLY A 431 9.73 8.50 24.92
CA GLY A 431 10.93 9.24 25.33
C GLY A 431 10.87 10.70 24.92
N THR A 432 11.83 11.48 25.43
CA THR A 432 12.12 12.84 24.99
C THR A 432 13.62 12.90 24.68
N LEU A 433 13.98 13.31 23.50
CA LEU A 433 15.38 13.40 23.08
C LEU A 433 16.17 14.32 24.03
N GLY A 434 17.34 13.88 24.43
CA GLY A 434 18.17 14.60 25.41
C GLY A 434 17.80 14.37 26.88
N GLN A 435 16.73 13.61 27.19
CA GLN A 435 16.28 13.35 28.58
C GLN A 435 16.43 11.87 29.01
N GLY A 436 17.43 11.17 28.48
CA GLY A 436 17.69 9.77 28.81
C GLY A 436 16.99 8.80 27.86
N GLU A 437 16.94 7.53 28.26
CA GLU A 437 16.37 6.45 27.44
C GLU A 437 14.84 6.45 27.45
N ALA A 438 14.25 6.03 26.33
CA ALA A 438 12.82 5.81 26.22
C ALA A 438 12.34 4.72 27.20
N LYS A 439 11.20 4.94 27.84
CA LYS A 439 10.60 4.00 28.80
C LYS A 439 9.45 3.23 28.18
N PRO A 440 9.27 1.93 28.49
CA PRO A 440 8.10 1.18 28.06
C PRO A 440 6.80 1.89 28.46
N LEU A 441 5.88 2.02 27.52
CA LEU A 441 4.59 2.68 27.70
C LEU A 441 3.43 1.70 27.54
N LYS A 442 3.46 0.88 26.51
CA LYS A 442 2.47 -0.15 26.19
C LYS A 442 3.15 -1.37 25.60
N HIS A 443 2.54 -2.54 25.76
CA HIS A 443 2.99 -3.77 25.11
C HIS A 443 1.80 -4.58 24.60
N SER A 444 1.99 -5.25 23.49
CA SER A 444 1.04 -6.23 22.98
C SER A 444 1.15 -7.53 23.78
N PRO A 445 0.05 -8.26 23.98
CA PRO A 445 0.11 -9.56 24.62
C PRO A 445 0.86 -10.58 23.75
N SER A 446 1.36 -11.65 24.36
CA SER A 446 1.82 -12.82 23.65
C SER A 446 0.63 -13.70 23.30
N PHE A 447 0.41 -13.96 22.01
CA PHE A 447 -0.69 -14.79 21.54
C PHE A 447 -0.29 -16.27 21.34
N PHE A 448 1.00 -16.60 21.46
CA PHE A 448 1.53 -17.95 21.36
C PHE A 448 2.81 -18.09 22.20
N ASP A 449 3.18 -19.30 22.55
CA ASP A 449 4.40 -19.59 23.33
C ASP A 449 5.65 -19.47 22.45
N ALA A 450 6.20 -18.27 22.38
CA ALA A 450 7.40 -17.97 21.59
C ALA A 450 8.65 -18.71 22.04
N SER A 451 8.67 -19.27 23.28
CA SER A 451 9.83 -20.01 23.81
C SER A 451 10.13 -21.29 23.04
N LYS A 452 9.16 -21.83 22.30
CA LYS A 452 9.27 -23.04 21.49
C LYS A 452 9.96 -22.85 20.15
N TYR A 453 10.12 -21.59 19.70
CA TYR A 453 10.57 -21.27 18.35
C TYR A 453 11.90 -20.56 18.35
N ARG A 454 12.54 -20.55 17.18
CA ARG A 454 13.74 -19.79 16.87
C ARG A 454 13.57 -19.03 15.57
N VAL A 455 14.33 -17.95 15.43
CA VAL A 455 14.44 -17.15 14.20
C VAL A 455 15.87 -17.26 13.69
N GLN A 456 16.02 -17.43 12.39
CA GLN A 456 17.30 -17.42 11.70
C GLN A 456 17.20 -16.49 10.49
N GLN A 457 18.20 -15.62 10.30
CA GLN A 457 18.39 -14.94 9.04
C GLN A 457 19.35 -15.76 8.19
N ASN A 458 19.00 -15.96 6.95
CA ASN A 458 19.75 -16.72 5.97
C ASN A 458 19.96 -15.87 4.72
N PHE A 459 20.88 -16.31 3.88
CA PHE A 459 21.18 -15.70 2.58
C PHE A 459 21.33 -16.79 1.53
N VAL A 460 20.83 -16.55 0.34
CA VAL A 460 20.98 -17.42 -0.82
C VAL A 460 21.47 -16.62 -2.01
N GLN A 461 22.17 -17.25 -2.94
CA GLN A 461 22.51 -16.65 -4.22
C GLN A 461 21.37 -16.89 -5.21
N SER A 462 20.88 -15.81 -5.80
CA SER A 462 19.94 -15.86 -6.92
C SER A 462 20.64 -16.33 -8.19
N LYS A 463 19.88 -16.57 -9.25
CA LYS A 463 20.37 -17.06 -10.53
C LYS A 463 21.52 -16.22 -11.13
N ASP A 464 21.50 -14.91 -10.90
CA ASP A 464 22.53 -13.97 -11.38
C ASP A 464 23.65 -13.73 -10.34
N GLY A 465 23.73 -14.51 -9.25
CA GLY A 465 24.71 -14.38 -8.19
C GLY A 465 24.37 -13.35 -7.11
N THR A 466 23.26 -12.64 -7.23
CA THR A 466 22.81 -11.66 -6.23
C THR A 466 22.53 -12.35 -4.90
N ARG A 467 23.08 -11.82 -3.80
CA ARG A 467 22.84 -12.32 -2.43
C ARG A 467 21.48 -11.83 -1.93
N VAL A 468 20.55 -12.77 -1.70
CA VAL A 468 19.16 -12.51 -1.28
C VAL A 468 18.98 -12.92 0.18
N PRO A 469 18.56 -12.01 1.09
CA PRO A 469 18.27 -12.36 2.48
C PRO A 469 16.87 -12.97 2.61
N TYR A 470 16.70 -13.81 3.62
CA TYR A 470 15.40 -14.32 4.04
C TYR A 470 15.44 -14.76 5.51
N PHE A 471 14.29 -14.76 6.15
CA PHE A 471 14.14 -15.21 7.53
C PHE A 471 13.42 -16.57 7.57
N VAL A 472 13.79 -17.40 8.55
CA VAL A 472 13.12 -18.66 8.86
C VAL A 472 12.72 -18.67 10.33
N ILE A 473 11.46 -18.88 10.59
CA ILE A 473 10.87 -19.00 11.91
C ILE A 473 10.29 -20.41 12.05
N GLY A 474 10.76 -21.20 12.99
CA GLY A 474 10.30 -22.58 13.18
C GLY A 474 10.58 -23.11 14.57
N PRO A 475 10.09 -24.32 14.90
CA PRO A 475 10.35 -24.97 16.17
C PRO A 475 11.85 -25.09 16.48
N LYS A 476 12.23 -24.98 17.77
CA LYS A 476 13.62 -25.14 18.19
C LYS A 476 14.17 -26.53 17.90
N ASP A 477 13.32 -27.54 17.99
CA ASP A 477 13.58 -28.97 17.74
C ASP A 477 13.25 -29.40 16.30
N MET A 478 13.04 -28.45 15.39
CA MET A 478 12.80 -28.67 13.97
C MET A 478 13.85 -29.62 13.39
N LYS A 479 13.40 -30.66 12.72
CA LYS A 479 14.27 -31.63 12.03
C LYS A 479 14.69 -31.07 10.67
N PHE A 480 15.92 -31.35 10.28
CA PHE A 480 16.46 -31.03 8.95
C PHE A 480 16.44 -32.30 8.07
N ASP A 481 15.24 -32.85 7.86
CA ASP A 481 14.97 -34.05 7.06
C ASP A 481 14.04 -33.78 5.84
N GLY A 482 13.60 -32.54 5.70
CA GLY A 482 12.72 -32.11 4.60
C GLY A 482 11.23 -32.28 4.89
N SER A 483 10.83 -32.67 6.09
CA SER A 483 9.43 -32.99 6.41
C SER A 483 8.63 -31.85 7.04
N ASN A 484 9.22 -30.68 7.27
CA ASN A 484 8.50 -29.61 7.97
C ASN A 484 7.53 -28.88 7.03
N PRO A 485 6.23 -28.80 7.38
CA PRO A 485 5.27 -27.94 6.69
C PRO A 485 5.74 -26.49 6.70
N THR A 486 5.98 -25.92 5.53
CA THR A 486 6.59 -24.60 5.39
C THR A 486 5.75 -23.68 4.53
N LEU A 487 5.51 -22.48 5.04
CA LEU A 487 4.91 -21.37 4.33
C LEU A 487 6.00 -20.35 3.98
N LEU A 488 6.23 -20.14 2.69
CA LEU A 488 7.10 -19.06 2.18
C LEU A 488 6.26 -17.86 1.75
N TYR A 489 6.56 -16.70 2.31
CA TYR A 489 5.90 -15.44 2.00
C TYR A 489 6.88 -14.44 1.35
N GLY A 490 6.40 -13.67 0.37
CA GLY A 490 7.15 -12.60 -0.27
C GLY A 490 6.27 -11.54 -0.92
N TYR A 491 6.88 -10.41 -1.27
CA TYR A 491 6.20 -9.30 -1.94
C TYR A 491 6.98 -8.85 -3.19
N GLY A 492 8.16 -8.25 -3.04
CA GLY A 492 9.11 -7.94 -4.10
C GLY A 492 8.62 -6.93 -5.12
N GLY A 493 8.15 -5.76 -4.68
CA GLY A 493 7.76 -4.65 -5.54
C GLY A 493 7.53 -3.36 -4.78
N PHE A 494 7.40 -2.27 -5.50
CA PHE A 494 7.04 -0.95 -4.98
C PHE A 494 7.95 -0.44 -3.85
N GLU A 495 9.20 -0.93 -3.81
CA GLU A 495 10.18 -0.57 -2.77
C GLU A 495 9.69 -0.89 -1.33
N VAL A 496 8.75 -1.84 -1.18
CA VAL A 496 8.23 -2.25 0.13
C VAL A 496 9.22 -3.19 0.80
N SER A 497 9.75 -2.78 1.96
CA SER A 497 10.65 -3.61 2.77
C SER A 497 9.84 -4.53 3.69
N LEU A 498 10.10 -5.83 3.61
CA LEU A 498 9.57 -6.82 4.55
C LEU A 498 10.53 -6.98 5.72
N GLN A 499 10.08 -6.62 6.92
CA GLN A 499 10.90 -6.61 8.14
C GLN A 499 10.35 -7.57 9.20
N PRO A 500 11.19 -8.02 10.17
CA PRO A 500 10.73 -8.79 11.30
C PRO A 500 9.58 -8.10 12.06
N SER A 501 8.44 -8.77 12.21
CA SER A 501 7.30 -8.23 12.95
C SER A 501 6.56 -9.34 13.68
N TYR A 502 5.95 -9.00 14.83
CA TYR A 502 5.14 -9.94 15.59
C TYR A 502 3.76 -10.11 14.94
N SER A 503 3.39 -11.35 14.66
CA SER A 503 2.07 -11.70 14.18
C SER A 503 1.44 -12.79 15.04
N GLY A 504 0.47 -12.42 15.87
CA GLY A 504 -0.32 -13.37 16.64
C GLY A 504 -1.10 -14.32 15.74
N SER A 505 -1.56 -13.88 14.58
CA SER A 505 -2.29 -14.70 13.61
C SER A 505 -1.41 -15.80 13.01
N ILE A 506 -0.18 -15.48 12.57
CA ILE A 506 0.79 -16.50 12.10
C ILE A 506 1.14 -17.47 13.23
N GLY A 507 1.35 -16.94 14.45
CA GLY A 507 1.61 -17.76 15.63
C GLY A 507 0.51 -18.77 15.91
N ARG A 508 -0.75 -18.31 15.92
CA ARG A 508 -1.92 -19.16 16.22
C ARG A 508 -2.27 -20.11 15.08
N ALA A 509 -2.25 -19.63 13.84
CA ALA A 509 -2.72 -20.39 12.69
C ALA A 509 -1.66 -21.33 12.08
N TRP A 510 -0.38 -21.01 12.22
CA TRP A 510 0.71 -21.73 11.55
C TRP A 510 1.73 -22.29 12.51
N LEU A 511 2.42 -21.45 13.31
CA LEU A 511 3.50 -21.92 14.18
C LEU A 511 2.99 -22.91 15.25
N ASN A 512 1.84 -22.66 15.87
CA ASN A 512 1.27 -23.56 16.88
C ASN A 512 0.92 -24.98 16.35
N LYS A 513 0.83 -25.14 15.03
CA LYS A 513 0.68 -26.45 14.38
C LYS A 513 2.03 -27.15 14.12
N GLY A 514 3.14 -26.51 14.48
CA GLY A 514 4.50 -26.99 14.19
C GLY A 514 5.04 -26.56 12.82
N GLY A 515 4.32 -25.69 12.12
CA GLY A 515 4.73 -25.18 10.81
C GLY A 515 5.93 -24.23 10.89
N VAL A 516 6.69 -24.16 9.80
CA VAL A 516 7.78 -23.22 9.57
C VAL A 516 7.27 -22.07 8.74
N TYR A 517 7.59 -20.83 9.13
CA TYR A 517 7.31 -19.63 8.37
C TYR A 517 8.61 -19.05 7.83
N ALA A 518 8.67 -18.80 6.54
CA ALA A 518 9.80 -18.16 5.88
C ALA A 518 9.37 -16.85 5.21
N LEU A 519 10.18 -15.81 5.34
CA LEU A 519 9.95 -14.48 4.79
C LEU A 519 11.11 -14.12 3.86
N ALA A 520 10.85 -13.95 2.57
CA ALA A 520 11.84 -13.64 1.55
C ALA A 520 11.96 -12.13 1.30
N ASN A 521 13.18 -11.61 1.35
CA ASN A 521 13.52 -10.20 1.12
C ASN A 521 14.07 -10.03 -0.30
N ILE A 522 13.20 -10.22 -1.30
CA ILE A 522 13.56 -10.30 -2.72
C ILE A 522 13.67 -8.91 -3.36
N ARG A 523 14.43 -8.83 -4.48
CA ARG A 523 14.51 -7.60 -5.29
C ARG A 523 13.12 -7.12 -5.73
N GLY A 524 13.00 -5.82 -5.96
CA GLY A 524 11.72 -5.13 -6.12
C GLY A 524 11.20 -4.57 -4.80
N GLY A 525 11.60 -5.14 -3.65
CA GLY A 525 11.43 -4.55 -2.31
C GLY A 525 12.38 -3.39 -2.02
N GLY A 526 12.31 -2.84 -0.80
CA GLY A 526 13.09 -1.69 -0.35
C GLY A 526 14.21 -2.02 0.64
N GLU A 527 14.50 -3.30 0.90
CA GLU A 527 15.39 -3.73 1.98
C GLU A 527 16.81 -3.18 1.85
N TYR A 528 17.28 -2.95 0.62
CA TYR A 528 18.54 -2.28 0.31
C TYR A 528 18.34 -0.95 -0.43
N GLY A 529 17.16 -0.32 -0.25
CA GLY A 529 16.80 0.97 -0.81
C GLY A 529 16.46 0.94 -2.30
N PRO A 530 16.49 2.12 -2.97
CA PRO A 530 16.04 2.26 -4.36
C PRO A 530 16.76 1.35 -5.34
N ARG A 531 18.03 1.04 -5.14
CA ARG A 531 18.79 0.15 -6.01
C ARG A 531 18.26 -1.27 -6.01
N TRP A 532 17.82 -1.78 -4.84
CA TRP A 532 17.22 -3.10 -4.70
C TRP A 532 15.89 -3.20 -5.42
N HIS A 533 15.11 -2.13 -5.33
CA HIS A 533 13.85 -2.00 -6.05
C HIS A 533 14.07 -1.90 -7.57
N GLN A 534 14.92 -0.97 -8.02
CA GLN A 534 15.17 -0.72 -9.44
C GLN A 534 15.78 -1.92 -10.17
N ALA A 535 16.50 -2.79 -9.45
CA ALA A 535 17.07 -4.03 -9.99
C ALA A 535 16.00 -5.01 -10.51
N ALA A 536 14.71 -4.84 -10.14
CA ALA A 536 13.60 -5.67 -10.58
C ALA A 536 12.43 -4.86 -11.17
N LEU A 537 12.71 -3.73 -11.82
CA LEU A 537 11.71 -2.95 -12.54
C LEU A 537 11.54 -3.42 -14.00
N LYS A 538 10.31 -3.34 -14.53
CA LYS A 538 9.98 -3.52 -15.94
C LYS A 538 10.61 -4.80 -16.54
N ALA A 539 11.46 -4.70 -17.54
CA ALA A 539 12.15 -5.82 -18.17
C ALA A 539 12.99 -6.67 -17.19
N ASN A 540 13.41 -6.11 -16.07
CA ASN A 540 14.14 -6.81 -15.01
C ASN A 540 13.24 -7.52 -13.99
N ARG A 541 11.93 -7.40 -14.12
CA ARG A 541 10.96 -7.97 -13.19
C ARG A 541 11.15 -9.45 -12.88
N PRO A 542 11.54 -10.32 -13.84
CA PRO A 542 11.81 -11.73 -13.56
C PRO A 542 12.85 -11.99 -12.47
N ARG A 543 13.76 -11.06 -12.16
CA ARG A 543 14.74 -11.21 -11.09
C ARG A 543 14.10 -11.36 -9.71
N ALA A 544 12.96 -10.70 -9.45
CA ALA A 544 12.21 -10.89 -8.21
C ALA A 544 11.69 -12.34 -8.08
N TYR A 545 11.25 -12.92 -9.19
CA TYR A 545 10.76 -14.30 -9.25
C TYR A 545 11.87 -15.32 -9.12
N GLU A 546 13.02 -15.05 -9.74
CA GLU A 546 14.26 -15.85 -9.61
C GLU A 546 14.76 -15.84 -8.16
N ASP A 547 14.72 -14.69 -7.47
CA ASP A 547 15.09 -14.57 -6.06
C ASP A 547 14.18 -15.43 -5.17
N PHE A 548 12.87 -15.37 -5.36
CA PHE A 548 11.90 -16.13 -4.57
C PHE A 548 12.04 -17.64 -4.80
N ALA A 549 12.23 -18.05 -6.04
CA ALA A 549 12.50 -19.42 -6.40
C ALA A 549 13.82 -19.93 -5.78
N ALA A 550 14.87 -19.09 -5.75
CA ALA A 550 16.14 -19.42 -5.12
C ALA A 550 15.99 -19.65 -3.60
N VAL A 551 15.18 -18.81 -2.91
CA VAL A 551 14.87 -19.03 -1.48
C VAL A 551 14.14 -20.35 -1.28
N ALA A 552 13.14 -20.67 -2.10
CA ALA A 552 12.44 -21.96 -2.03
C ALA A 552 13.40 -23.14 -2.22
N GLN A 553 14.28 -23.09 -3.21
CA GLN A 553 15.29 -24.11 -3.47
C GLN A 553 16.29 -24.26 -2.33
N ASP A 554 16.70 -23.16 -1.68
CA ASP A 554 17.63 -23.18 -0.55
C ASP A 554 16.98 -23.79 0.70
N LEU A 555 15.68 -23.52 0.95
CA LEU A 555 14.92 -24.18 2.01
C LEU A 555 14.89 -25.71 1.83
N VAL A 556 14.73 -26.17 0.59
CA VAL A 556 14.77 -27.60 0.25
C VAL A 556 16.20 -28.15 0.36
N ALA A 557 17.21 -27.45 -0.16
CA ALA A 557 18.61 -27.88 -0.09
C ALA A 557 19.11 -28.01 1.36
N LYS A 558 18.67 -27.12 2.25
CA LYS A 558 18.93 -27.16 3.70
C LYS A 558 18.09 -28.20 4.43
N LYS A 559 17.25 -28.94 3.73
CA LYS A 559 16.32 -29.95 4.30
C LYS A 559 15.42 -29.36 5.40
N ILE A 560 15.13 -28.04 5.32
CA ILE A 560 14.11 -27.43 6.16
C ILE A 560 12.74 -27.95 5.74
N THR A 561 12.51 -28.07 4.44
CA THR A 561 11.28 -28.58 3.84
C THR A 561 11.61 -29.37 2.57
N SER A 562 10.59 -29.89 1.90
CA SER A 562 10.66 -30.46 0.55
C SER A 562 9.45 -30.03 -0.25
N GLN A 563 9.44 -30.31 -1.56
CA GLN A 563 8.35 -29.82 -2.44
C GLN A 563 6.95 -30.20 -1.92
N PRO A 564 6.67 -31.44 -1.42
CA PRO A 564 5.35 -31.78 -0.89
C PRO A 564 4.94 -31.01 0.37
N HIS A 565 5.90 -30.41 1.06
CA HIS A 565 5.70 -29.68 2.31
C HIS A 565 5.93 -28.17 2.19
N LEU A 566 6.05 -27.65 0.96
CA LEU A 566 6.32 -26.22 0.72
C LEU A 566 5.13 -25.54 0.04
N GLY A 567 4.51 -24.61 0.76
CA GLY A 567 3.47 -23.73 0.24
C GLY A 567 3.95 -22.28 0.09
N ALA A 568 3.33 -21.54 -0.81
CA ALA A 568 3.62 -20.13 -1.04
C ALA A 568 2.37 -19.26 -0.86
N MET A 569 2.57 -18.04 -0.34
CA MET A 569 1.51 -17.05 -0.16
C MET A 569 2.02 -15.63 -0.48
N GLY A 570 1.17 -14.82 -1.12
CA GLY A 570 1.45 -13.41 -1.35
C GLY A 570 0.21 -12.66 -1.83
N GLY A 571 0.16 -11.35 -1.55
CA GLY A 571 -0.99 -10.51 -1.89
C GLY A 571 -0.61 -9.29 -2.74
N SER A 572 -1.55 -8.77 -3.55
CA SER A 572 -1.35 -7.61 -4.41
C SER A 572 -0.21 -7.85 -5.43
N ASN A 573 0.86 -7.05 -5.40
CA ASN A 573 2.08 -7.37 -6.13
C ASN A 573 2.68 -8.73 -5.72
N GLY A 574 2.55 -9.13 -4.44
CA GLY A 574 2.84 -10.51 -3.99
C GLY A 574 1.90 -11.55 -4.60
N GLY A 575 0.69 -11.16 -5.01
CA GLY A 575 -0.21 -12.00 -5.80
C GLY A 575 0.30 -12.19 -7.23
N LEU A 576 0.87 -11.14 -7.87
CA LEU A 576 1.58 -11.28 -9.14
C LEU A 576 2.80 -12.21 -9.00
N LEU A 577 3.53 -12.12 -7.88
CA LEU A 577 4.61 -13.06 -7.55
C LEU A 577 4.05 -14.49 -7.50
N MET A 578 2.93 -14.72 -6.81
CA MET A 578 2.30 -16.04 -6.71
C MET A 578 1.85 -16.57 -8.07
N GLY A 579 1.24 -15.74 -8.91
CA GLY A 579 0.88 -16.09 -10.28
C GLY A 579 2.09 -16.49 -11.13
N ASN A 580 3.24 -15.84 -10.94
CA ASN A 580 4.48 -16.19 -11.62
C ASN A 580 5.14 -17.44 -11.00
N MET A 581 5.00 -17.69 -9.70
CA MET A 581 5.41 -18.96 -9.11
C MET A 581 4.58 -20.11 -9.67
N LEU A 582 3.29 -19.90 -9.84
CA LEU A 582 2.38 -20.87 -10.45
C LEU A 582 2.77 -21.22 -11.89
N THR A 583 3.06 -20.21 -12.73
CA THR A 583 3.26 -20.42 -14.17
C THR A 583 4.70 -20.72 -14.57
N LEU A 584 5.69 -20.14 -13.87
CA LEU A 584 7.12 -20.27 -14.20
C LEU A 584 7.84 -21.35 -13.39
N TYR A 585 7.41 -21.60 -12.14
CA TYR A 585 8.07 -22.51 -11.19
C TYR A 585 7.09 -23.48 -10.52
N PRO A 586 6.12 -24.08 -11.25
CA PRO A 586 5.08 -24.93 -10.63
C PRO A 586 5.61 -26.13 -9.85
N GLN A 587 6.79 -26.63 -10.22
CA GLN A 587 7.43 -27.81 -9.64
C GLN A 587 7.96 -27.55 -8.21
N LEU A 588 8.00 -26.33 -7.73
CA LEU A 588 8.53 -26.00 -6.40
C LEU A 588 7.49 -26.11 -5.29
N TRP A 589 6.20 -26.08 -5.63
CA TRP A 589 5.12 -25.85 -4.66
C TRP A 589 4.19 -27.06 -4.51
N SER A 590 3.80 -27.33 -3.28
CA SER A 590 2.67 -28.22 -2.97
C SER A 590 1.33 -27.50 -3.19
N ALA A 591 1.24 -26.24 -2.77
CA ALA A 591 0.08 -25.39 -3.00
C ALA A 591 0.44 -23.89 -2.97
N ILE A 592 -0.43 -23.05 -3.56
CA ILE A 592 -0.26 -21.61 -3.61
C ILE A 592 -1.54 -20.90 -3.13
N VAL A 593 -1.38 -19.85 -2.31
CA VAL A 593 -2.44 -18.88 -1.97
C VAL A 593 -2.13 -17.54 -2.59
N CYS A 594 -2.96 -17.10 -3.52
CA CYS A 594 -2.80 -15.91 -4.34
C CYS A 594 -3.88 -14.88 -3.99
N GLN A 595 -3.50 -13.79 -3.29
CA GLN A 595 -4.44 -12.86 -2.65
C GLN A 595 -4.49 -11.53 -3.38
N VAL A 596 -5.69 -10.98 -3.63
CA VAL A 596 -5.96 -9.68 -4.29
C VAL A 596 -4.97 -9.38 -5.43
N PRO A 597 -4.76 -10.32 -6.38
CA PRO A 597 -3.60 -10.35 -7.24
C PRO A 597 -3.75 -9.53 -8.52
N LEU A 598 -2.60 -9.06 -9.09
CA LEU A 598 -2.49 -8.77 -10.52
C LEU A 598 -2.13 -10.07 -11.25
N LEU A 599 -2.82 -10.39 -12.34
CA LEU A 599 -2.59 -11.64 -13.11
C LEU A 599 -2.67 -11.42 -14.60
N ASP A 600 -3.60 -10.61 -15.10
CA ASP A 600 -3.74 -10.23 -16.50
C ASP A 600 -2.99 -8.92 -16.79
N MET A 601 -1.69 -9.05 -17.02
CA MET A 601 -0.84 -7.88 -17.26
C MET A 601 -1.04 -7.27 -18.66
N LYS A 602 -1.79 -7.93 -19.56
CA LYS A 602 -2.16 -7.32 -20.84
C LYS A 602 -3.20 -6.22 -20.68
N ARG A 603 -4.10 -6.37 -19.70
CA ARG A 603 -5.23 -5.47 -19.52
C ARG A 603 -5.16 -4.60 -18.26
N TYR A 604 -4.13 -4.80 -17.42
CA TYR A 604 -4.08 -4.16 -16.10
C TYR A 604 -4.19 -2.64 -16.14
N THR A 605 -3.67 -1.98 -17.17
CA THR A 605 -3.71 -0.51 -17.32
C THR A 605 -5.10 0.04 -17.65
N HIS A 606 -6.02 -0.82 -18.10
CA HIS A 606 -7.40 -0.47 -18.43
C HIS A 606 -8.40 -0.80 -17.33
N LEU A 607 -7.92 -1.30 -16.19
CA LEU A 607 -8.74 -1.83 -15.11
C LEU A 607 -8.39 -1.16 -13.79
N SER A 608 -9.42 -0.66 -13.06
CA SER A 608 -9.28 -0.03 -11.75
C SER A 608 -8.19 1.05 -11.73
N ALA A 609 -7.24 1.04 -10.78
CA ALA A 609 -6.14 2.00 -10.73
C ALA A 609 -4.88 1.55 -11.49
N GLY A 610 -4.98 0.54 -12.35
CA GLY A 610 -3.84 -0.12 -12.97
C GLY A 610 -2.92 0.79 -13.80
N ALA A 611 -3.45 1.81 -14.49
CA ALA A 611 -2.64 2.76 -15.23
C ALA A 611 -1.58 3.48 -14.35
N SER A 612 -1.80 3.55 -13.03
CA SER A 612 -0.86 4.15 -12.08
C SER A 612 0.46 3.37 -11.92
N TRP A 613 0.53 2.12 -12.37
CA TRP A 613 1.70 1.25 -12.15
C TRP A 613 2.56 1.02 -13.39
N MET A 614 2.35 1.78 -14.47
CA MET A 614 3.18 1.67 -15.68
C MET A 614 4.67 1.96 -15.42
N ALA A 615 4.98 2.80 -14.44
CA ALA A 615 6.35 3.05 -14.04
C ALA A 615 7.02 1.83 -13.37
N GLU A 616 6.24 0.93 -12.76
CA GLU A 616 6.71 -0.32 -12.14
C GLU A 616 6.82 -1.45 -13.16
N TYR A 617 5.78 -1.65 -14.01
CA TYR A 617 5.66 -2.84 -14.86
C TYR A 617 5.85 -2.58 -16.34
N GLY A 618 5.69 -1.34 -16.82
CA GLY A 618 5.65 -0.99 -18.26
C GLY A 618 4.22 -0.82 -18.77
N ASP A 619 4.09 -0.37 -20.01
CA ASP A 619 2.82 -0.12 -20.70
C ASP A 619 2.51 -1.27 -21.67
N PRO A 620 1.52 -2.16 -21.38
CA PRO A 620 1.22 -3.31 -22.24
C PRO A 620 0.67 -2.95 -23.63
N ASP A 621 0.28 -1.69 -23.83
CA ASP A 621 -0.19 -1.22 -25.14
C ASP A 621 0.98 -0.84 -26.07
N LYS A 622 2.17 -0.65 -25.52
CA LYS A 622 3.40 -0.50 -26.28
C LYS A 622 4.00 -1.86 -26.61
N ALA A 623 4.29 -2.09 -27.87
CA ALA A 623 4.80 -3.38 -28.34
C ALA A 623 6.14 -3.77 -27.69
N GLU A 624 7.03 -2.79 -27.48
CA GLU A 624 8.31 -2.95 -26.79
C GLU A 624 8.14 -3.35 -25.34
N ASP A 625 7.19 -2.74 -24.60
CA ASP A 625 6.93 -3.07 -23.23
C ASP A 625 6.19 -4.42 -23.10
N TRP A 626 5.23 -4.67 -23.99
CA TRP A 626 4.56 -5.97 -24.02
C TRP A 626 5.52 -7.12 -24.28
N ALA A 627 6.58 -6.91 -25.04
CA ALA A 627 7.58 -7.94 -25.31
C ALA A 627 8.21 -8.51 -24.04
N PHE A 628 8.41 -7.70 -22.99
CA PHE A 628 8.90 -8.18 -21.70
C PHE A 628 7.76 -8.45 -20.71
N ILE A 629 6.67 -7.67 -20.67
CA ILE A 629 5.54 -7.86 -19.73
C ILE A 629 4.93 -9.26 -19.90
N LYS A 630 4.75 -9.74 -21.15
CA LYS A 630 4.18 -11.07 -21.41
C LYS A 630 4.98 -12.20 -20.75
N THR A 631 6.29 -12.02 -20.50
CA THR A 631 7.11 -13.04 -19.86
C THR A 631 6.74 -13.29 -18.39
N PHE A 632 6.06 -12.32 -17.75
CA PHE A 632 5.60 -12.41 -16.38
C PHE A 632 4.09 -12.08 -16.24
N SER A 633 3.30 -12.36 -17.26
CA SER A 633 1.85 -12.20 -17.22
C SER A 633 1.17 -13.55 -16.98
N PRO A 634 0.81 -13.90 -15.75
CA PRO A 634 0.35 -15.25 -15.41
C PRO A 634 -0.87 -15.68 -16.24
N TYR A 635 -1.84 -14.77 -16.41
CA TYR A 635 -3.06 -15.06 -17.14
C TYR A 635 -2.82 -15.47 -18.60
N GLN A 636 -1.82 -14.87 -19.26
CA GLN A 636 -1.43 -15.25 -20.62
C GLN A 636 -0.52 -16.46 -20.67
N ASN A 637 0.17 -16.79 -19.55
CA ASN A 637 1.17 -17.85 -19.47
C ASN A 637 0.62 -19.18 -18.95
N VAL A 638 -0.63 -19.22 -18.46
CA VAL A 638 -1.24 -20.49 -18.08
C VAL A 638 -1.61 -21.29 -19.33
N GLU A 639 -1.21 -22.56 -19.36
CA GLU A 639 -1.31 -23.48 -20.50
C GLU A 639 -2.23 -24.65 -20.19
N LYS A 640 -3.16 -24.96 -21.09
CA LYS A 640 -4.05 -26.12 -20.94
C LYS A 640 -3.25 -27.43 -20.97
N GLY A 641 -3.50 -28.29 -19.99
CA GLY A 641 -2.85 -29.60 -19.89
C GLY A 641 -1.47 -29.60 -19.22
N LYS A 642 -0.92 -28.43 -18.86
CA LYS A 642 0.26 -28.33 -18.00
C LYS A 642 -0.19 -28.56 -16.55
N LYS A 643 0.61 -29.28 -15.76
CA LYS A 643 0.30 -29.51 -14.35
C LYS A 643 0.71 -28.32 -13.50
N TYR A 644 -0.24 -27.80 -12.74
CA TYR A 644 -0.04 -26.73 -11.77
C TYR A 644 -0.32 -27.21 -10.36
N PRO A 645 0.32 -26.63 -9.32
CA PRO A 645 -0.03 -26.93 -7.94
C PRO A 645 -1.46 -26.44 -7.64
N PRO A 646 -2.18 -27.11 -6.73
CA PRO A 646 -3.44 -26.61 -6.19
C PRO A 646 -3.33 -25.13 -5.79
N THR A 647 -4.28 -24.29 -6.23
CA THR A 647 -4.19 -22.84 -6.02
C THR A 647 -5.50 -22.27 -5.51
N LEU A 648 -5.42 -21.51 -4.42
CA LEU A 648 -6.51 -20.70 -3.89
C LEU A 648 -6.32 -19.23 -4.30
N PHE A 649 -7.27 -18.70 -5.06
CA PHE A 649 -7.37 -17.26 -5.32
C PHE A 649 -8.34 -16.61 -4.34
N THR A 650 -7.92 -15.52 -3.68
CA THR A 650 -8.80 -14.72 -2.84
C THR A 650 -8.80 -13.25 -3.26
N THR A 651 -9.98 -12.62 -3.23
CA THR A 651 -10.14 -11.20 -3.57
C THR A 651 -11.35 -10.59 -2.86
N SER A 652 -11.72 -9.36 -3.20
CA SER A 652 -12.94 -8.71 -2.71
C SER A 652 -13.61 -7.85 -3.78
N THR A 653 -14.95 -7.81 -3.75
CA THR A 653 -15.76 -7.13 -4.76
C THR A 653 -15.51 -5.62 -4.79
N ARG A 654 -15.21 -4.99 -3.64
CA ARG A 654 -15.00 -3.56 -3.52
C ARG A 654 -13.52 -3.15 -3.69
N ASP A 655 -12.67 -4.05 -4.16
CA ASP A 655 -11.30 -3.71 -4.54
C ASP A 655 -11.29 -2.84 -5.82
N ASP A 656 -11.31 -1.52 -5.65
CA ASP A 656 -11.23 -0.53 -6.72
C ASP A 656 -9.79 -0.07 -7.00
N ARG A 657 -8.80 -0.75 -6.40
CA ARG A 657 -7.38 -0.56 -6.65
C ARG A 657 -6.86 -1.52 -7.72
N VAL A 658 -6.84 -2.82 -7.43
CA VAL A 658 -6.42 -3.88 -8.37
C VAL A 658 -7.62 -4.44 -9.12
N GLY A 659 -8.70 -4.69 -8.44
CA GLY A 659 -9.97 -5.20 -8.95
C GLY A 659 -10.11 -6.72 -8.86
N PRO A 660 -11.32 -7.22 -8.54
CA PRO A 660 -11.59 -8.65 -8.42
C PRO A 660 -11.48 -9.42 -9.74
N HIS A 661 -11.62 -8.72 -10.86
CA HIS A 661 -11.58 -9.29 -12.21
C HIS A 661 -10.28 -10.02 -12.53
N GLN A 662 -9.16 -9.61 -11.94
CA GLN A 662 -7.87 -10.26 -12.10
C GLN A 662 -7.91 -11.73 -11.62
N ALA A 663 -8.36 -11.93 -10.37
CA ALA A 663 -8.52 -13.26 -9.77
C ALA A 663 -9.65 -14.05 -10.43
N ARG A 664 -10.80 -13.42 -10.71
CA ARG A 664 -11.97 -14.06 -11.37
C ARG A 664 -11.59 -14.69 -12.70
N LYS A 665 -10.94 -13.92 -13.58
CA LYS A 665 -10.55 -14.37 -14.92
C LYS A 665 -9.56 -15.52 -14.87
N MET A 666 -8.53 -15.41 -14.03
CA MET A 666 -7.52 -16.47 -13.88
C MET A 666 -8.13 -17.77 -13.36
N ALA A 667 -8.97 -17.68 -12.30
CA ALA A 667 -9.65 -18.84 -11.75
C ALA A 667 -10.59 -19.50 -12.78
N ALA A 668 -11.37 -18.70 -13.52
CA ALA A 668 -12.28 -19.21 -14.55
C ALA A 668 -11.53 -19.95 -15.67
N ARG A 669 -10.42 -19.39 -16.14
CA ARG A 669 -9.57 -20.02 -17.18
C ARG A 669 -8.96 -21.34 -16.70
N MET A 670 -8.38 -21.35 -15.52
CA MET A 670 -7.75 -22.56 -14.98
C MET A 670 -8.79 -23.65 -14.70
N LEU A 671 -9.97 -23.30 -14.15
CA LEU A 671 -11.08 -24.27 -13.96
C LEU A 671 -11.53 -24.89 -15.29
N GLU A 672 -11.63 -24.09 -16.38
CA GLU A 672 -11.96 -24.62 -17.71
C GLU A 672 -10.85 -25.56 -18.24
N TYR A 673 -9.60 -25.32 -17.85
CA TYR A 673 -8.48 -26.19 -18.24
C TYR A 673 -8.43 -27.47 -17.42
N GLY A 674 -9.25 -27.59 -16.35
CA GLY A 674 -9.34 -28.74 -15.48
C GLY A 674 -8.30 -28.75 -14.35
N ASP A 675 -7.71 -27.59 -14.04
CA ASP A 675 -6.76 -27.42 -12.97
C ASP A 675 -7.44 -27.43 -11.59
N ASP A 676 -6.70 -27.79 -10.55
CA ASP A 676 -7.16 -27.76 -9.16
C ASP A 676 -7.13 -26.33 -8.62
N VAL A 677 -8.26 -25.64 -8.71
CA VAL A 677 -8.41 -24.24 -8.34
C VAL A 677 -9.58 -24.04 -7.38
N SER A 678 -9.32 -23.33 -6.30
CA SER A 678 -10.32 -22.80 -5.38
C SER A 678 -10.36 -21.27 -5.51
N PHE A 679 -11.55 -20.68 -5.33
CA PHE A 679 -11.74 -19.24 -5.43
C PHE A 679 -12.66 -18.74 -4.32
N TYR A 680 -12.28 -17.66 -3.67
CA TYR A 680 -13.13 -16.98 -2.69
C TYR A 680 -13.05 -15.46 -2.85
N GLU A 681 -14.20 -14.82 -2.97
CA GLU A 681 -14.32 -13.36 -3.05
C GLU A 681 -15.19 -12.84 -1.91
N ASN A 682 -14.61 -11.99 -1.05
CA ASN A 682 -15.39 -11.31 -0.05
C ASN A 682 -16.23 -10.22 -0.71
N ILE A 683 -17.53 -10.20 -0.45
CA ILE A 683 -18.48 -9.24 -1.07
C ILE A 683 -18.25 -7.81 -0.56
N GLU A 684 -17.76 -7.67 0.66
CA GLU A 684 -17.30 -6.41 1.24
C GLU A 684 -15.76 -6.37 1.35
N GLY A 685 -15.25 -5.20 1.64
CA GLY A 685 -13.80 -4.98 1.74
C GLY A 685 -13.20 -4.55 0.41
N GLY A 686 -12.30 -3.57 0.48
CA GLY A 686 -11.53 -3.08 -0.65
C GLY A 686 -10.26 -3.89 -0.86
N HIS A 687 -9.18 -3.24 -1.25
CA HIS A 687 -7.89 -3.91 -1.47
C HIS A 687 -7.31 -4.58 -0.21
N GLY A 688 -7.74 -4.19 0.99
CA GLY A 688 -7.45 -4.89 2.24
C GLY A 688 -8.22 -6.20 2.43
N ALA A 689 -9.03 -6.62 1.45
CA ALA A 689 -9.81 -7.84 1.36
C ALA A 689 -10.95 -7.98 2.39
N ALA A 690 -11.04 -7.14 3.42
CA ALA A 690 -12.05 -7.24 4.49
C ALA A 690 -12.44 -5.87 5.01
N ALA A 691 -13.71 -5.70 5.37
CA ALA A 691 -14.23 -4.48 5.97
C ALA A 691 -14.22 -4.52 7.51
N ASP A 692 -14.22 -5.71 8.12
CA ASP A 692 -14.15 -5.93 9.56
C ASP A 692 -13.26 -7.12 9.95
N ASN A 693 -13.05 -7.30 11.27
CA ASN A 693 -12.17 -8.35 11.79
C ASN A 693 -12.70 -9.77 11.54
N LYS A 694 -14.03 -9.98 11.48
CA LYS A 694 -14.61 -11.30 11.21
C LYS A 694 -14.32 -11.75 9.79
N GLN A 695 -14.50 -10.83 8.84
CA GLN A 695 -14.17 -11.09 7.43
C GLN A 695 -12.66 -11.32 7.26
N ALA A 696 -11.83 -10.50 7.90
CA ALA A 696 -10.38 -10.65 7.86
C ALA A 696 -9.91 -11.99 8.47
N ALA A 697 -10.49 -12.40 9.60
CA ALA A 697 -10.18 -13.67 10.24
C ALA A 697 -10.63 -14.86 9.38
N PHE A 698 -11.80 -14.78 8.74
CA PHE A 698 -12.28 -15.82 7.84
C PHE A 698 -11.34 -16.00 6.64
N MET A 699 -11.00 -14.92 5.94
CA MET A 699 -10.12 -14.98 4.77
C MET A 699 -8.71 -15.44 5.12
N SER A 700 -8.18 -15.00 6.26
CA SER A 700 -6.87 -15.44 6.75
C SER A 700 -6.88 -16.93 7.09
N ALA A 701 -7.92 -17.39 7.80
CA ALA A 701 -8.08 -18.81 8.16
C ALA A 701 -8.19 -19.67 6.90
N LEU A 702 -8.95 -19.20 5.88
CA LEU A 702 -9.11 -19.93 4.63
C LEU A 702 -7.76 -20.15 3.94
N GLY A 703 -6.91 -19.12 3.86
CA GLY A 703 -5.58 -19.23 3.29
C GLY A 703 -4.65 -20.16 4.08
N TYR A 704 -4.63 -20.03 5.42
CA TYR A 704 -3.77 -20.87 6.26
C TYR A 704 -4.21 -22.34 6.28
N GLU A 705 -5.51 -22.62 6.39
CA GLU A 705 -6.00 -24.02 6.38
C GLU A 705 -5.85 -24.65 5.00
N TYR A 706 -6.11 -23.90 3.93
CA TYR A 706 -5.85 -24.37 2.57
C TYR A 706 -4.40 -24.83 2.41
N LEU A 707 -3.43 -23.98 2.76
CA LEU A 707 -2.03 -24.36 2.67
C LEU A 707 -1.70 -25.53 3.60
N TRP A 708 -2.18 -25.49 4.85
CA TRP A 708 -1.89 -26.53 5.81
C TRP A 708 -2.32 -27.92 5.32
N ASP A 709 -3.50 -28.02 4.72
CA ASP A 709 -4.04 -29.29 4.21
C ASP A 709 -3.21 -29.87 3.06
N HIS A 710 -2.48 -29.04 2.33
CA HIS A 710 -1.66 -29.45 1.21
C HIS A 710 -0.17 -29.70 1.57
N VAL A 711 0.32 -29.13 2.70
CA VAL A 711 1.77 -29.21 3.03
C VAL A 711 2.06 -30.06 4.27
N LYS A 712 1.04 -30.47 5.07
CA LYS A 712 1.18 -31.30 6.29
C LYS A 712 1.58 -32.72 5.99
#